data_e0499fff92bb2a8bfdc4fe13b23615db
#
_entry.id   e0499fff92bb2a8bfdc4fe13b23615db
#
_cell.length_a   1.000
_cell.length_b   1.000
_cell.length_c   1.000
_cell.angle_alpha   90.00
_cell.angle_beta   90.00
_cell.angle_gamma   90.00
#
_symmetry.space_group_name_H-M   'P 1'
#
loop_
_entity.id
_entity.type
_entity.pdbx_description
1 polymer ?
#
loop_
_entity_poly.entity_id
_entity_poly.type
_entity_poly.pdbx_seq_one_letter_code
_entity_poly.pdbx_strand_id
1 'polypeptide(L)'
;MTTAESIPSPSVRVAGSMPRSLLWWSIAALVIYLALDLARSLIAHFGYANPASTWQPDPAQYSDVEWPPTAMVPAGASNGRRVYLENCAICHGPDGRGNGAAAPSMRPPPRDFTTAAFKYKSTPHDAAPTTADVRKVVADGLAASAMPFFRDVLTPAEIDDVVGYVEALRATPAPQAAPVVVPQRPPVTAAGLAHGEQLYREQGCANCHGADLRGGAAMTDALGQPVSSRDLTAPWSFRGGARPEDVFLRLTTGLGTSPMPSFADLPASDRWDLVAFLEARRRAAPGEPGGVLAGPGQSQDALARGRYLVRAGMCGLCHTEVSVKGIYRDEQYLAGGTRVGAHPQGVFISRNLTSDPDTGLGRWSEQQIVRAIRDGRTDDGRLLNVFSMPWVFLHNISQTDAMAIARYLKTLPAVHNQIPAPLHFGAIESFFSKLWSSDLFLGRPPSITYATGSFANFKGPDLARIQGTLVAAQWMVLALWVALLSWLVPLQRWAPLGRRRWTGVLGCSFGLVIYSTPILGVLPAEMLSQQALGAVPRPDVSALPPERVALVERGRYLFTNASCVFCHQPNGGGGLKLSGLPGTLFTANISSDPSAGIGTWSDAQIGRAIRSGVSRNGRPLYWQGMPWDHFSNFDEEDVMALTAYLRLLPPVPEKVPAYRPPSPDDCAVYTAWTSPNAAEGCR
;
A
#
# COMPACT_ATOMS: atom_id res chain seq x y z
N MET A 1 -86.88 -16.78 14.67
CA MET A 1 -86.59 -17.38 13.36
C MET A 1 -86.03 -16.30 12.47
N THR A 2 -84.74 -16.19 12.41
CA THR A 2 -84.01 -15.28 11.49
C THR A 2 -82.92 -16.13 10.86
N THR A 3 -83.09 -16.36 9.58
CA THR A 3 -82.18 -17.15 8.70
C THR A 3 -80.86 -16.37 8.51
N ALA A 4 -79.73 -17.00 8.84
CA ALA A 4 -78.41 -16.50 8.58
C ALA A 4 -78.05 -16.84 7.12
N GLU A 5 -77.82 -15.77 6.31
CA GLU A 5 -77.21 -15.89 4.97
C GLU A 5 -75.73 -16.20 5.12
N SER A 6 -75.28 -17.28 4.54
CA SER A 6 -73.88 -17.63 4.43
C SER A 6 -73.18 -16.82 3.32
N ILE A 7 -72.17 -16.03 3.69
CA ILE A 7 -71.28 -15.36 2.76
C ILE A 7 -70.35 -16.39 2.11
N PRO A 8 -70.24 -16.50 0.78
CA PRO A 8 -69.31 -17.39 0.15
C PRO A 8 -67.87 -16.90 0.30
N SER A 9 -66.97 -17.72 0.81
CA SER A 9 -65.54 -17.48 0.89
C SER A 9 -64.94 -17.27 -0.51
N PRO A 10 -64.04 -16.28 -0.69
CA PRO A 10 -63.37 -16.09 -1.96
C PRO A 10 -62.44 -17.25 -2.24
N SER A 11 -62.74 -18.02 -3.29
CA SER A 11 -61.84 -19.05 -3.80
C SER A 11 -60.53 -18.39 -4.28
N VAL A 12 -59.46 -18.61 -3.52
CA VAL A 12 -58.11 -18.32 -3.97
C VAL A 12 -57.82 -19.17 -5.20
N ARG A 13 -57.91 -18.57 -6.39
CA ARG A 13 -57.40 -19.22 -7.61
C ARG A 13 -55.90 -19.38 -7.45
N VAL A 14 -55.46 -20.59 -7.25
CA VAL A 14 -54.06 -20.99 -7.35
C VAL A 14 -53.56 -20.52 -8.73
N ALA A 15 -52.52 -19.69 -8.73
CA ALA A 15 -51.91 -19.16 -9.94
C ALA A 15 -51.63 -20.32 -10.90
N GLY A 16 -52.22 -20.24 -12.11
CA GLY A 16 -52.08 -21.27 -13.13
C GLY A 16 -50.62 -21.53 -13.44
N SER A 17 -50.26 -22.81 -13.56
CA SER A 17 -48.91 -23.25 -13.95
C SER A 17 -48.46 -22.53 -15.21
N MET A 18 -47.23 -22.01 -15.19
CA MET A 18 -46.59 -21.34 -16.34
C MET A 18 -46.78 -22.20 -17.60
N PRO A 19 -47.31 -21.64 -18.72
CA PRO A 19 -47.52 -22.43 -19.93
C PRO A 19 -46.19 -23.08 -20.36
N ARG A 20 -46.17 -24.38 -20.61
CA ARG A 20 -44.98 -25.15 -21.01
C ARG A 20 -44.21 -24.47 -22.17
N SER A 21 -44.91 -23.83 -23.10
CA SER A 21 -44.27 -23.05 -24.18
C SER A 21 -43.46 -21.87 -23.68
N LEU A 22 -43.87 -21.16 -22.65
CA LEU A 22 -43.13 -20.05 -22.04
C LEU A 22 -41.86 -20.54 -21.35
N LEU A 23 -41.93 -21.65 -20.65
CA LEU A 23 -40.76 -22.26 -20.02
C LEU A 23 -39.71 -22.65 -21.07
N TRP A 24 -40.13 -23.29 -22.17
CA TRP A 24 -39.21 -23.64 -23.26
C TRP A 24 -38.61 -22.45 -23.95
N TRP A 25 -39.33 -21.37 -24.17
CA TRP A 25 -38.79 -20.14 -24.74
C TRP A 25 -37.83 -19.42 -23.80
N SER A 26 -38.10 -19.43 -22.50
CA SER A 26 -37.18 -18.88 -21.49
C SER A 26 -35.88 -19.69 -21.40
N ILE A 27 -35.97 -21.03 -21.45
CA ILE A 27 -34.80 -21.91 -21.50
C ILE A 27 -34.02 -21.68 -22.80
N ALA A 28 -34.68 -21.63 -23.96
CA ALA A 28 -34.00 -21.36 -25.24
C ALA A 28 -33.29 -19.98 -25.24
N ALA A 29 -33.96 -18.96 -24.71
CA ALA A 29 -33.38 -17.64 -24.56
C ALA A 29 -32.13 -17.65 -23.64
N LEU A 30 -32.20 -18.35 -22.51
CA LEU A 30 -31.07 -18.50 -21.60
C LEU A 30 -29.91 -19.26 -22.27
N VAL A 31 -30.20 -20.34 -22.98
CA VAL A 31 -29.18 -21.13 -23.71
C VAL A 31 -28.49 -20.29 -24.79
N ILE A 32 -29.26 -19.55 -25.59
CA ILE A 32 -28.72 -18.65 -26.63
C ILE A 32 -27.88 -17.55 -25.99
N TYR A 33 -28.36 -16.96 -24.91
CA TYR A 33 -27.63 -15.96 -24.16
C TYR A 33 -26.28 -16.51 -23.65
N LEU A 34 -26.28 -17.67 -23.00
CA LEU A 34 -25.06 -18.30 -22.49
C LEU A 34 -24.09 -18.69 -23.61
N ALA A 35 -24.62 -19.15 -24.76
CA ALA A 35 -23.81 -19.45 -25.95
C ALA A 35 -23.15 -18.19 -26.54
N LEU A 36 -23.91 -17.09 -26.63
CA LEU A 36 -23.37 -15.81 -27.12
C LEU A 36 -22.37 -15.19 -26.14
N ASP A 37 -22.62 -15.30 -24.83
CA ASP A 37 -21.69 -14.84 -23.80
C ASP A 37 -20.39 -15.64 -23.83
N LEU A 38 -20.47 -16.96 -23.97
CA LEU A 38 -19.31 -17.83 -24.15
C LEU A 38 -18.53 -17.48 -25.43
N ALA A 39 -19.23 -17.33 -26.56
CA ALA A 39 -18.58 -16.96 -27.84
C ALA A 39 -17.87 -15.61 -27.73
N ARG A 40 -18.50 -14.61 -27.11
CA ARG A 40 -17.89 -13.30 -26.85
C ARG A 40 -16.65 -13.44 -25.96
N SER A 41 -16.74 -14.20 -24.87
CA SER A 41 -15.64 -14.43 -23.94
C SER A 41 -14.47 -15.13 -24.62
N LEU A 42 -14.74 -16.14 -25.44
CA LEU A 42 -13.71 -16.86 -26.19
C LEU A 42 -13.02 -15.94 -27.23
N ILE A 43 -13.81 -15.17 -28.00
CA ILE A 43 -13.25 -14.19 -28.96
C ILE A 43 -12.37 -13.17 -28.24
N ALA A 44 -12.85 -12.62 -27.13
CA ALA A 44 -12.09 -11.67 -26.33
C ALA A 44 -10.82 -12.31 -25.75
N HIS A 45 -10.90 -13.56 -25.29
CA HIS A 45 -9.77 -14.28 -24.72
C HIS A 45 -8.69 -14.59 -25.76
N PHE A 46 -9.06 -15.13 -26.95
CA PHE A 46 -8.13 -15.42 -28.02
C PHE A 46 -7.56 -14.18 -28.71
N GLY A 47 -8.32 -13.08 -28.72
CA GLY A 47 -7.87 -11.79 -29.23
C GLY A 47 -7.09 -10.94 -28.23
N TYR A 48 -7.03 -11.37 -26.95
CA TYR A 48 -6.39 -10.60 -25.90
C TYR A 48 -4.89 -10.82 -25.92
N ALA A 49 -4.15 -9.80 -26.40
CA ALA A 49 -2.71 -9.77 -26.23
C ALA A 49 -2.40 -9.71 -24.72
N ASN A 50 -1.87 -10.79 -24.17
CA ASN A 50 -1.45 -10.82 -22.77
C ASN A 50 -0.21 -9.93 -22.59
N PRO A 51 -0.34 -8.71 -22.08
CA PRO A 51 0.79 -7.83 -21.86
C PRO A 51 1.44 -8.18 -20.51
N ALA A 52 1.91 -9.42 -20.36
CA ALA A 52 2.84 -9.68 -19.28
C ALA A 52 4.00 -8.70 -19.44
N SER A 53 4.36 -8.00 -18.36
CA SER A 53 5.51 -7.12 -18.38
C SER A 53 6.72 -7.92 -18.87
N THR A 54 7.31 -7.48 -19.98
CA THR A 54 8.58 -8.01 -20.49
C THR A 54 9.76 -7.19 -19.97
N TRP A 55 9.47 -6.14 -19.21
CA TRP A 55 10.51 -5.30 -18.63
C TRP A 55 11.36 -6.10 -17.64
N GLN A 56 12.66 -5.99 -17.80
CA GLN A 56 13.66 -6.51 -16.89
C GLN A 56 14.42 -5.32 -16.28
N PRO A 57 14.63 -5.31 -14.97
CA PRO A 57 15.43 -4.27 -14.34
C PRO A 57 16.89 -4.37 -14.82
N ASP A 58 17.52 -3.23 -15.03
CA ASP A 58 18.96 -3.16 -15.28
C ASP A 58 19.71 -3.61 -14.01
N PRO A 59 20.52 -4.68 -14.06
CA PRO A 59 21.27 -5.15 -12.89
C PRO A 59 22.24 -4.10 -12.31
N ALA A 60 22.61 -3.08 -13.09
CA ALA A 60 23.44 -1.98 -12.60
C ALA A 60 22.65 -1.00 -11.70
N GLN A 61 21.34 -0.89 -11.94
CA GLN A 61 20.46 0.01 -11.17
C GLN A 61 19.73 -0.73 -10.05
N TYR A 62 19.35 -1.98 -10.28
CA TYR A 62 18.54 -2.78 -9.35
C TYR A 62 19.21 -4.13 -9.11
N SER A 63 19.48 -4.44 -7.87
CA SER A 63 19.95 -5.77 -7.51
C SER A 63 18.79 -6.68 -7.15
N ASP A 64 18.91 -7.92 -7.61
CA ASP A 64 17.97 -8.98 -7.29
C ASP A 64 18.24 -9.50 -5.87
N VAL A 65 17.21 -9.56 -5.03
CA VAL A 65 17.30 -10.08 -3.66
C VAL A 65 16.30 -11.21 -3.51
N GLU A 66 16.81 -12.41 -3.27
CA GLU A 66 16.00 -13.60 -3.11
C GLU A 66 15.23 -13.64 -1.79
N TRP A 67 14.11 -14.33 -1.79
CA TRP A 67 13.35 -14.62 -0.59
C TRP A 67 13.20 -16.12 -0.38
N PRO A 68 13.39 -16.63 0.84
CA PRO A 68 13.85 -15.92 2.05
C PRO A 68 15.29 -15.43 1.92
N PRO A 69 15.71 -14.34 2.59
CA PRO A 69 17.06 -13.77 2.47
C PRO A 69 18.18 -14.76 2.78
N THR A 70 17.91 -15.79 3.57
CA THR A 70 18.85 -16.89 3.88
C THR A 70 19.28 -17.67 2.63
N ALA A 71 18.48 -17.67 1.57
CA ALA A 71 18.83 -18.31 0.30
C ALA A 71 20.01 -17.61 -0.42
N MET A 72 20.25 -16.34 -0.09
CA MET A 72 21.35 -15.55 -0.67
C MET A 72 22.70 -15.82 -0.01
N VAL A 73 22.74 -16.49 1.15
CA VAL A 73 23.98 -16.63 1.92
C VAL A 73 24.85 -17.73 1.31
N PRO A 74 26.03 -17.40 0.72
CA PRO A 74 26.92 -18.41 0.17
C PRO A 74 27.48 -19.31 1.27
N ALA A 75 27.75 -20.57 0.93
CA ALA A 75 28.45 -21.48 1.83
C ALA A 75 29.84 -20.90 2.20
N GLY A 76 30.16 -20.91 3.50
CA GLY A 76 31.42 -20.35 4.00
C GLY A 76 31.47 -18.82 4.11
N ALA A 77 30.36 -18.12 3.95
CA ALA A 77 30.32 -16.69 4.20
C ALA A 77 30.72 -16.36 5.66
N SER A 78 31.44 -15.23 5.84
CA SER A 78 31.71 -14.72 7.18
C SER A 78 30.40 -14.38 7.91
N ASN A 79 30.41 -14.37 9.24
CA ASN A 79 29.22 -14.04 10.02
C ASN A 79 28.66 -12.64 9.67
N GLY A 80 29.54 -11.64 9.53
CA GLY A 80 29.12 -10.29 9.12
C GLY A 80 28.43 -10.26 7.75
N ARG A 81 28.95 -11.01 6.76
CA ARG A 81 28.31 -11.14 5.44
C ARG A 81 26.97 -11.87 5.54
N ARG A 82 26.87 -12.92 6.34
CA ARG A 82 25.60 -13.63 6.57
C ARG A 82 24.55 -12.68 7.13
N VAL A 83 24.88 -12.02 8.26
CA VAL A 83 23.96 -11.07 8.91
C VAL A 83 23.53 -9.95 7.95
N TYR A 84 24.48 -9.45 7.15
CA TYR A 84 24.19 -8.42 6.14
C TYR A 84 23.19 -8.90 5.07
N LEU A 85 23.43 -10.05 4.48
CA LEU A 85 22.56 -10.58 3.43
C LEU A 85 21.15 -10.90 3.97
N GLU A 86 21.05 -11.40 5.20
CA GLU A 86 19.78 -11.75 5.84
C GLU A 86 18.95 -10.53 6.25
N ASN A 87 19.59 -9.40 6.63
CA ASN A 87 18.90 -8.28 7.29
C ASN A 87 19.03 -6.93 6.57
N CYS A 88 20.05 -6.72 5.74
CA CYS A 88 20.38 -5.42 5.18
C CYS A 88 20.22 -5.35 3.65
N ALA A 89 20.50 -6.46 2.94
CA ALA A 89 20.58 -6.48 1.49
C ALA A 89 19.26 -6.13 0.79
N ILE A 90 18.10 -6.42 1.39
CA ILE A 90 16.79 -6.10 0.80
C ILE A 90 16.63 -4.59 0.48
N CYS A 91 17.26 -3.73 1.29
CA CYS A 91 17.29 -2.29 1.10
C CYS A 91 18.60 -1.82 0.46
N HIS A 92 19.75 -2.30 1.01
CA HIS A 92 21.07 -1.78 0.66
C HIS A 92 21.73 -2.51 -0.51
N GLY A 93 21.10 -3.55 -1.07
CA GLY A 93 21.67 -4.41 -2.10
C GLY A 93 22.70 -5.39 -1.55
N PRO A 94 22.95 -6.52 -2.23
CA PRO A 94 23.91 -7.53 -1.78
C PRO A 94 25.37 -7.04 -1.82
N ASP A 95 25.65 -6.00 -2.58
CA ASP A 95 26.94 -5.33 -2.75
C ASP A 95 27.05 -3.98 -2.01
N GLY A 96 26.00 -3.57 -1.30
CA GLY A 96 26.00 -2.36 -0.49
C GLY A 96 25.75 -1.05 -1.23
N ARG A 97 25.34 -1.09 -2.49
CA ARG A 97 25.12 0.12 -3.33
C ARG A 97 23.83 0.89 -3.07
N GLY A 98 23.01 0.44 -2.13
CA GLY A 98 21.72 1.08 -1.84
C GLY A 98 20.62 0.78 -2.87
N ASN A 99 20.83 -0.23 -3.71
CA ASN A 99 19.99 -0.63 -4.82
C ASN A 99 19.22 -1.95 -4.58
N GLY A 100 18.96 -2.30 -3.33
CA GLY A 100 18.18 -3.49 -2.98
C GLY A 100 16.77 -3.46 -3.59
N ALA A 101 16.14 -4.64 -3.68
CA ALA A 101 14.85 -4.80 -4.36
C ALA A 101 13.73 -3.89 -3.82
N ALA A 102 13.76 -3.54 -2.53
CA ALA A 102 12.80 -2.62 -1.92
C ALA A 102 13.16 -1.13 -2.09
N ALA A 103 14.40 -0.80 -2.51
CA ALA A 103 14.91 0.56 -2.58
C ALA A 103 14.10 1.52 -3.48
N PRO A 104 13.55 1.09 -4.65
CA PRO A 104 12.83 1.99 -5.55
C PRO A 104 11.66 2.73 -4.92
N SER A 105 10.95 2.11 -3.98
CA SER A 105 9.79 2.72 -3.30
C SER A 105 10.17 3.60 -2.09
N MET A 106 11.42 3.54 -1.63
CA MET A 106 11.84 4.15 -0.36
C MET A 106 12.29 5.61 -0.54
N ARG A 107 11.82 6.50 0.34
CA ARG A 107 12.23 7.92 0.37
C ARG A 107 12.52 8.36 1.81
N PRO A 108 13.75 8.73 2.16
CA PRO A 108 14.94 8.75 1.29
C PRO A 108 15.39 7.32 0.91
N PRO A 109 16.10 7.19 -0.23
CA PRO A 109 16.63 5.90 -0.64
C PRO A 109 17.70 5.38 0.35
N PRO A 110 17.91 4.06 0.40
CA PRO A 110 18.95 3.45 1.20
C PRO A 110 20.34 3.99 0.84
N ARG A 111 21.23 4.04 1.82
CA ARG A 111 22.60 4.53 1.63
C ARG A 111 23.44 3.55 0.82
N ASP A 112 24.20 4.07 -0.13
CA ASP A 112 25.31 3.39 -0.78
C ASP A 112 26.51 3.34 0.17
N PHE A 113 26.91 2.14 0.62
CA PHE A 113 28.03 1.92 1.52
C PHE A 113 29.38 1.89 0.81
N THR A 114 29.41 1.74 -0.52
CA THR A 114 30.66 1.78 -1.28
C THR A 114 31.29 3.16 -1.32
N THR A 115 30.51 4.20 -1.00
CA THR A 115 30.97 5.56 -0.86
C THR A 115 31.27 5.89 0.62
N ALA A 116 32.07 6.91 0.88
CA ALA A 116 32.36 7.39 2.23
C ALA A 116 31.28 8.34 2.81
N ALA A 117 30.15 8.47 2.15
CA ALA A 117 29.15 9.51 2.37
C ALA A 117 28.14 9.15 3.47
N PHE A 118 28.55 9.19 4.73
CA PHE A 118 27.69 8.96 5.89
C PHE A 118 27.20 10.29 6.50
N LYS A 119 25.88 10.42 6.70
CA LYS A 119 25.25 11.65 7.23
C LYS A 119 25.31 11.76 8.76
N TYR A 120 25.20 10.65 9.47
CA TYR A 120 25.08 10.62 10.93
C TYR A 120 26.34 10.05 11.55
N LYS A 121 27.25 10.94 11.96
CA LYS A 121 28.57 10.61 12.48
C LYS A 121 29.02 11.62 13.53
N SER A 122 30.01 11.26 14.31
CA SER A 122 30.62 12.10 15.35
C SER A 122 31.87 12.85 14.86
N THR A 123 32.39 12.49 13.69
CA THR A 123 33.61 13.08 13.12
C THR A 123 33.30 14.41 12.37
N PRO A 124 34.28 15.25 12.13
CA PRO A 124 34.13 16.46 11.31
C PRO A 124 33.48 16.21 9.95
N HIS A 125 32.96 17.26 9.33
CA HIS A 125 32.11 17.20 8.12
C HIS A 125 32.69 16.30 7.01
N ASP A 126 33.95 16.45 6.69
CA ASP A 126 34.60 15.78 5.55
C ASP A 126 35.30 14.47 5.93
N ALA A 127 35.29 14.08 7.22
CA ALA A 127 35.93 12.89 7.68
C ALA A 127 35.01 11.66 7.60
N ALA A 128 35.59 10.45 7.58
CA ALA A 128 34.86 9.20 7.66
C ALA A 128 34.16 9.07 9.02
N PRO A 129 33.03 8.32 9.09
CA PRO A 129 32.46 7.95 10.39
C PRO A 129 33.41 7.01 11.15
N THR A 130 33.33 7.03 12.47
CA THR A 130 33.98 6.01 13.28
C THR A 130 33.18 4.70 13.22
N THR A 131 33.81 3.56 13.55
CA THR A 131 33.12 2.28 13.74
C THR A 131 31.99 2.38 14.78
N ALA A 132 32.20 3.19 15.83
CA ALA A 132 31.17 3.45 16.85
C ALA A 132 29.95 4.20 16.26
N ASP A 133 30.12 5.10 15.31
CA ASP A 133 29.02 5.78 14.63
C ASP A 133 28.20 4.80 13.80
N VAL A 134 28.85 3.96 13.01
CA VAL A 134 28.16 2.95 12.19
C VAL A 134 27.43 1.94 13.10
N ARG A 135 28.11 1.47 14.15
CA ARG A 135 27.53 0.59 15.18
C ARG A 135 26.28 1.19 15.82
N LYS A 136 26.34 2.47 16.18
CA LYS A 136 25.19 3.19 16.74
C LYS A 136 23.99 3.22 15.78
N VAL A 137 24.23 3.51 14.51
CA VAL A 137 23.17 3.54 13.50
C VAL A 137 22.56 2.15 13.28
N VAL A 138 23.36 1.10 13.26
CA VAL A 138 22.85 -0.28 13.15
C VAL A 138 22.05 -0.68 14.39
N ALA A 139 22.58 -0.39 15.59
CA ALA A 139 21.93 -0.75 16.83
C ALA A 139 20.62 0.02 17.06
N ASP A 140 20.63 1.34 16.89
CA ASP A 140 19.54 2.24 17.28
C ASP A 140 18.60 2.60 16.15
N GLY A 141 18.99 2.33 14.89
CA GLY A 141 18.27 2.78 13.71
C GLY A 141 18.33 4.30 13.51
N LEU A 142 17.48 4.80 12.62
CA LEU A 142 17.31 6.22 12.34
C LEU A 142 15.82 6.59 12.45
N ALA A 143 15.47 7.38 13.44
CA ALA A 143 14.09 7.85 13.64
C ALA A 143 13.52 8.47 12.36
N ALA A 144 12.22 8.31 12.13
CA ALA A 144 11.52 8.82 10.94
C ALA A 144 12.21 8.42 9.61
N SER A 145 12.71 7.19 9.54
CA SER A 145 13.25 6.57 8.32
C SER A 145 12.97 5.08 8.30
N ALA A 146 13.21 4.45 7.17
CA ALA A 146 13.12 3.00 7.02
C ALA A 146 14.33 2.23 7.60
N MET A 147 15.38 2.91 8.07
CA MET A 147 16.50 2.23 8.74
C MET A 147 16.10 1.79 10.14
N PRO A 148 15.85 0.48 10.37
CA PRO A 148 15.35 -0.02 11.64
C PRO A 148 16.46 -0.11 12.69
N PHE A 149 16.07 -0.24 13.96
CA PHE A 149 16.97 -0.63 15.03
C PHE A 149 17.08 -2.16 15.10
N PHE A 150 18.31 -2.65 15.41
CA PHE A 150 18.59 -4.08 15.48
C PHE A 150 19.06 -4.54 16.87
N ARG A 151 19.16 -3.65 17.87
CA ARG A 151 19.66 -3.98 19.21
C ARG A 151 18.84 -5.03 19.99
N ASP A 152 17.59 -5.26 19.60
CA ASP A 152 16.70 -6.29 20.16
C ASP A 152 16.57 -7.54 19.25
N VAL A 153 17.27 -7.54 18.13
CA VAL A 153 17.24 -8.57 17.08
C VAL A 153 18.58 -9.28 16.97
N LEU A 154 19.66 -8.50 16.89
CA LEU A 154 21.03 -8.98 16.73
C LEU A 154 21.76 -8.91 18.07
N THR A 155 22.59 -9.90 18.33
CA THR A 155 23.54 -9.86 19.45
C THR A 155 24.57 -8.75 19.25
N PRO A 156 25.20 -8.24 20.33
CA PRO A 156 26.28 -7.27 20.21
C PRO A 156 27.40 -7.72 19.25
N ALA A 157 27.75 -9.01 19.28
CA ALA A 157 28.77 -9.59 18.39
C ALA A 157 28.33 -9.58 16.92
N GLU A 158 27.07 -9.93 16.62
CA GLU A 158 26.54 -9.86 15.25
C GLU A 158 26.47 -8.42 14.74
N ILE A 159 26.18 -7.45 15.61
CA ILE A 159 26.24 -6.03 15.26
C ILE A 159 27.68 -5.65 14.90
N ASP A 160 28.66 -6.05 15.70
CA ASP A 160 30.08 -5.75 15.45
C ASP A 160 30.57 -6.43 14.16
N ASP A 161 30.18 -7.68 13.91
CA ASP A 161 30.51 -8.42 12.69
C ASP A 161 29.93 -7.77 11.41
N VAL A 162 28.64 -7.36 11.45
CA VAL A 162 28.01 -6.71 10.29
C VAL A 162 28.56 -5.31 10.06
N VAL A 163 28.91 -4.58 11.10
CA VAL A 163 29.58 -3.27 11.01
C VAL A 163 30.92 -3.42 10.30
N GLY A 164 31.75 -4.40 10.72
CA GLY A 164 33.02 -4.70 10.06
C GLY A 164 32.83 -5.04 8.57
N TYR A 165 31.79 -5.81 8.24
CA TYR A 165 31.47 -6.12 6.84
C TYR A 165 31.05 -4.86 6.05
N VAL A 166 30.17 -4.00 6.61
CA VAL A 166 29.77 -2.72 5.97
C VAL A 166 30.97 -1.79 5.75
N GLU A 167 31.89 -1.73 6.71
CA GLU A 167 33.12 -0.94 6.56
C GLU A 167 34.04 -1.47 5.46
N ALA A 168 34.08 -2.79 5.29
CA ALA A 168 34.86 -3.41 4.22
C ALA A 168 34.28 -3.19 2.80
N LEU A 169 32.99 -2.82 2.70
CA LEU A 169 32.37 -2.48 1.41
C LEU A 169 32.84 -1.12 0.85
N ARG A 170 33.46 -0.29 1.65
CA ARG A 170 33.93 1.05 1.20
C ARG A 170 35.01 0.92 0.15
N ALA A 171 34.72 1.36 -1.06
CA ALA A 171 35.69 1.42 -2.16
C ALA A 171 36.58 2.68 -2.11
N THR A 172 36.07 3.77 -1.54
CA THR A 172 36.76 5.06 -1.51
C THR A 172 37.29 5.35 -0.10
N PRO A 173 38.60 5.51 0.08
CA PRO A 173 39.16 5.99 1.34
C PRO A 173 38.65 7.38 1.68
N ALA A 174 38.32 7.61 2.94
CA ALA A 174 38.01 8.94 3.45
C ALA A 174 38.95 9.30 4.60
N PRO A 175 39.27 10.58 4.81
CA PRO A 175 40.11 11.02 5.90
C PRO A 175 39.58 10.51 7.26
N GLN A 176 40.46 9.93 8.05
CA GLN A 176 40.13 9.56 9.44
C GLN A 176 40.34 10.78 10.33
N ALA A 177 39.42 10.98 11.26
CA ALA A 177 39.53 12.06 12.24
C ALA A 177 38.97 11.59 13.59
N ALA A 178 39.46 12.22 14.66
CA ALA A 178 38.88 12.00 15.99
C ALA A 178 37.43 12.52 16.05
N PRO A 179 36.58 11.91 16.85
CA PRO A 179 35.25 12.42 17.13
C PRO A 179 35.31 13.85 17.69
N VAL A 180 34.32 14.65 17.32
CA VAL A 180 34.12 15.98 17.89
C VAL A 180 33.79 15.84 19.37
N VAL A 181 34.56 16.55 20.20
CA VAL A 181 34.27 16.66 21.62
C VAL A 181 33.14 17.66 21.83
N VAL A 182 32.02 17.18 22.37
CA VAL A 182 30.90 18.05 22.76
C VAL A 182 31.24 18.69 24.11
N PRO A 183 31.39 20.02 24.19
CA PRO A 183 31.72 20.68 25.45
C PRO A 183 30.53 20.65 26.41
N GLN A 184 30.79 20.82 27.70
CA GLN A 184 29.73 20.89 28.68
C GLN A 184 28.71 21.98 28.35
N ARG A 185 27.43 21.64 28.47
CA ARG A 185 26.34 22.58 28.20
C ARG A 185 26.30 23.67 29.29
N PRO A 186 26.30 24.95 28.91
CA PRO A 186 26.08 26.04 29.86
C PRO A 186 24.63 26.11 30.33
N PRO A 187 24.34 26.76 31.47
CA PRO A 187 22.95 27.03 31.88
C PRO A 187 22.20 27.84 30.82
N VAL A 188 20.94 27.45 30.59
CA VAL A 188 20.05 28.19 29.66
C VAL A 188 19.63 29.51 30.29
N THR A 189 19.82 30.62 29.61
CA THR A 189 19.42 31.95 30.03
C THR A 189 18.46 32.60 29.04
N ALA A 190 17.70 33.58 29.47
CA ALA A 190 16.83 34.35 28.58
C ALA A 190 17.62 35.10 27.49
N ALA A 191 18.83 35.60 27.79
CA ALA A 191 19.71 36.21 26.84
C ALA A 191 20.21 35.21 25.79
N GLY A 192 20.60 33.99 26.23
CA GLY A 192 21.00 32.91 25.31
C GLY A 192 19.88 32.46 24.39
N LEU A 193 18.63 32.37 24.90
CA LEU A 193 17.47 32.05 24.03
C LEU A 193 17.24 33.12 22.96
N ALA A 194 17.32 34.41 23.32
CA ALA A 194 17.16 35.52 22.37
C ALA A 194 18.30 35.53 21.33
N HIS A 195 19.55 35.29 21.78
CA HIS A 195 20.70 35.19 20.91
C HIS A 195 20.60 33.98 19.96
N GLY A 196 20.18 32.84 20.45
CA GLY A 196 19.93 31.64 19.59
C GLY A 196 18.87 31.91 18.53
N GLU A 197 17.79 32.64 18.84
CA GLU A 197 16.80 33.06 17.84
C GLU A 197 17.37 34.02 16.81
N GLN A 198 18.25 34.95 17.21
CA GLN A 198 18.94 35.84 16.31
C GLN A 198 19.88 35.05 15.37
N LEU A 199 20.72 34.17 15.93
CA LEU A 199 21.60 33.28 15.15
C LEU A 199 20.84 32.41 14.15
N TYR A 200 19.66 31.87 14.53
CA TYR A 200 18.83 31.09 13.62
C TYR A 200 18.48 31.85 12.35
N ARG A 201 18.20 33.13 12.45
CA ARG A 201 17.93 34.01 11.29
C ARG A 201 19.20 34.39 10.54
N GLU A 202 20.24 34.85 11.25
CA GLU A 202 21.47 35.35 10.68
C GLU A 202 22.31 34.30 9.96
N GLN A 203 22.31 33.05 10.49
CA GLN A 203 23.02 31.92 9.89
C GLN A 203 22.21 31.24 8.77
N GLY A 204 21.05 31.81 8.39
CA GLY A 204 20.26 31.36 7.27
C GLY A 204 19.48 30.03 7.52
N CYS A 205 19.37 29.56 8.76
CA CYS A 205 18.65 28.33 9.09
C CYS A 205 17.20 28.38 8.60
N ALA A 206 16.56 29.56 8.72
CA ALA A 206 15.19 29.81 8.30
C ALA A 206 14.95 29.60 6.80
N ASN A 207 15.98 29.74 5.94
CA ASN A 207 15.84 29.54 4.49
C ASN A 207 15.46 28.12 4.12
N CYS A 208 15.88 27.13 4.92
CA CYS A 208 15.55 25.74 4.72
C CYS A 208 14.50 25.24 5.74
N HIS A 209 14.65 25.61 7.02
CA HIS A 209 13.80 25.11 8.09
C HIS A 209 12.54 25.96 8.35
N GLY A 210 12.36 27.06 7.61
CA GLY A 210 11.24 27.98 7.78
C GLY A 210 11.39 28.89 9.00
N ALA A 211 10.69 30.03 8.99
CA ALA A 211 10.65 30.93 10.15
C ALA A 211 9.91 30.29 11.34
N ASP A 212 9.03 29.34 11.06
CA ASP A 212 8.26 28.57 12.02
C ASP A 212 8.93 27.25 12.45
N LEU A 213 10.14 26.97 11.97
CA LEU A 213 10.95 25.77 12.22
C LEU A 213 10.33 24.47 11.68
N ARG A 214 9.25 24.53 10.88
CA ARG A 214 8.52 23.35 10.40
C ARG A 214 9.23 22.59 9.28
N GLY A 215 10.23 23.18 8.65
CA GLY A 215 10.98 22.55 7.57
C GLY A 215 10.14 22.33 6.30
N GLY A 216 10.35 21.21 5.64
CA GLY A 216 9.59 20.82 4.46
C GLY A 216 10.16 21.34 3.14
N ALA A 217 11.16 22.23 3.13
CA ALA A 217 11.79 22.67 1.89
C ALA A 217 12.38 21.47 1.13
N ALA A 218 11.94 21.30 -0.12
CA ALA A 218 12.43 20.27 -1.02
C ALA A 218 13.78 20.68 -1.61
N MET A 219 14.77 19.82 -1.52
CA MET A 219 16.13 20.05 -1.97
C MET A 219 16.68 18.78 -2.63
N THR A 220 17.85 18.89 -3.23
CA THR A 220 18.60 17.76 -3.76
C THR A 220 19.94 17.67 -3.03
N ASP A 221 20.33 16.49 -2.60
CA ASP A 221 21.65 16.29 -2.00
C ASP A 221 22.75 16.16 -3.06
N ALA A 222 24.01 16.13 -2.60
CA ALA A 222 25.17 16.07 -3.50
C ALA A 222 25.22 14.78 -4.35
N LEU A 223 24.41 13.78 -4.05
CA LEU A 223 24.28 12.54 -4.82
C LEU A 223 23.07 12.57 -5.77
N GLY A 224 22.44 13.74 -5.96
CA GLY A 224 21.24 13.89 -6.79
C GLY A 224 19.95 13.37 -6.16
N GLN A 225 19.97 12.99 -4.87
CA GLN A 225 18.81 12.41 -4.21
C GLN A 225 17.90 13.49 -3.62
N PRO A 226 16.58 13.35 -3.76
CA PRO A 226 15.63 14.28 -3.17
C PRO A 226 15.66 14.19 -1.64
N VAL A 227 15.84 15.31 -0.99
CA VAL A 227 15.81 15.47 0.47
C VAL A 227 14.91 16.64 0.86
N SER A 228 14.44 16.64 2.09
CA SER A 228 13.69 17.77 2.64
C SER A 228 14.22 18.14 4.02
N SER A 229 14.17 19.43 4.34
CA SER A 229 14.54 19.93 5.65
C SER A 229 13.60 19.37 6.73
N ARG A 230 14.16 19.11 7.91
CA ARG A 230 13.45 18.52 9.04
C ARG A 230 12.59 19.56 9.76
N ASP A 231 11.41 19.15 10.26
CA ASP A 231 10.66 19.90 11.26
C ASP A 231 11.46 19.90 12.58
N LEU A 232 12.00 21.05 12.96
CA LEU A 232 12.83 21.21 14.15
C LEU A 232 11.98 21.30 15.44
N THR A 233 10.67 21.41 15.33
CA THR A 233 9.76 21.39 16.47
C THR A 233 9.35 19.97 16.88
N ALA A 234 9.69 18.94 16.06
CA ALA A 234 9.31 17.54 16.23
C ALA A 234 10.51 16.64 16.59
N PRO A 235 10.99 16.66 17.85
CA PRO A 235 12.22 15.96 18.25
C PRO A 235 12.17 14.44 18.03
N TRP A 236 10.98 13.83 18.09
CA TRP A 236 10.80 12.40 17.81
C TRP A 236 11.15 12.01 16.37
N SER A 237 11.27 12.97 15.47
CA SER A 237 11.66 12.75 14.07
C SER A 237 13.17 12.89 13.82
N PHE A 238 13.98 13.24 14.80
CA PHE A 238 15.40 13.54 14.62
C PHE A 238 16.24 12.27 14.44
N ARG A 239 16.74 12.04 13.24
CA ARG A 239 17.49 10.82 12.88
C ARG A 239 18.82 10.64 13.61
N GLY A 240 19.46 11.73 13.98
CA GLY A 240 20.74 11.72 14.68
C GLY A 240 20.64 11.72 16.21
N GLY A 241 19.42 11.65 16.74
CA GLY A 241 19.11 11.82 18.16
C GLY A 241 18.57 13.21 18.47
N ALA A 242 17.82 13.31 19.58
CA ALA A 242 17.09 14.52 19.97
C ALA A 242 17.60 15.14 21.29
N ARG A 243 18.61 14.54 21.95
CA ARG A 243 19.23 15.15 23.12
C ARG A 243 19.95 16.44 22.74
N PRO A 244 20.11 17.38 23.67
CA PRO A 244 20.84 18.62 23.39
C PRO A 244 22.22 18.39 22.76
N GLU A 245 22.96 17.39 23.28
CA GLU A 245 24.29 17.03 22.78
C GLU A 245 24.24 16.46 21.36
N ASP A 246 23.20 15.70 21.00
CA ASP A 246 23.01 15.15 19.66
C ASP A 246 22.76 16.29 18.66
N VAL A 247 21.95 17.30 19.05
CA VAL A 247 21.67 18.49 18.22
C VAL A 247 22.92 19.36 18.09
N PHE A 248 23.65 19.60 19.19
CA PHE A 248 24.94 20.32 19.17
C PHE A 248 25.94 19.65 18.22
N LEU A 249 26.08 18.33 18.35
CA LEU A 249 26.95 17.55 17.48
C LEU A 249 26.53 17.70 16.01
N ARG A 250 25.23 17.72 15.74
CA ARG A 250 24.71 17.85 14.38
C ARG A 250 24.96 19.25 13.78
N LEU A 251 24.84 20.29 14.59
CA LEU A 251 25.25 21.64 14.18
C LEU A 251 26.74 21.67 13.86
N THR A 252 27.56 21.03 14.70
CA THR A 252 29.04 21.04 14.52
C THR A 252 29.47 20.23 13.31
N THR A 253 28.94 19.03 13.10
CA THR A 253 29.37 18.14 12.00
C THR A 253 28.65 18.43 10.67
N GLY A 254 27.50 19.09 10.71
CA GLY A 254 26.60 19.13 9.58
C GLY A 254 26.07 17.74 9.22
N LEU A 255 25.55 17.62 8.01
CA LEU A 255 25.08 16.34 7.44
C LEU A 255 25.76 16.13 6.09
N GLY A 256 26.88 15.44 6.05
CA GLY A 256 27.65 15.18 4.82
C GLY A 256 26.76 14.76 3.65
N THR A 257 27.04 15.19 2.45
CA THR A 257 26.24 15.07 1.22
C THR A 257 24.88 15.79 1.20
N SER A 258 24.31 16.17 2.34
CA SER A 258 23.06 16.95 2.35
C SER A 258 23.34 18.46 2.35
N PRO A 259 22.35 19.30 1.98
CA PRO A 259 22.50 20.76 2.02
C PRO A 259 22.70 21.36 3.44
N MET A 260 22.59 20.57 4.51
CA MET A 260 22.83 21.03 5.89
C MET A 260 24.34 21.18 6.14
N PRO A 261 24.89 22.43 6.22
CA PRO A 261 26.30 22.65 6.38
C PRO A 261 26.79 22.35 7.81
N SER A 262 28.11 22.34 7.98
CA SER A 262 28.76 22.41 9.29
C SER A 262 28.76 23.88 9.80
N PHE A 263 28.49 24.05 11.08
CA PHE A 263 28.61 25.29 11.81
C PHE A 263 29.75 25.22 12.85
N ALA A 264 30.82 24.46 12.56
CA ALA A 264 31.96 24.30 13.44
C ALA A 264 32.69 25.62 13.70
N ASP A 265 32.62 26.57 12.76
CA ASP A 265 33.27 27.88 12.86
C ASP A 265 32.56 28.81 13.86
N LEU A 266 31.31 28.53 14.23
CA LEU A 266 30.63 29.28 15.28
C LEU A 266 31.24 28.90 16.66
N PRO A 267 31.36 29.88 17.58
CA PRO A 267 31.72 29.61 18.97
C PRO A 267 30.83 28.52 19.59
N ALA A 268 31.38 27.72 20.48
CA ALA A 268 30.61 26.68 21.16
C ALA A 268 29.42 27.24 21.96
N SER A 269 29.58 28.44 22.56
CA SER A 269 28.47 29.17 23.21
C SER A 269 27.31 29.42 22.28
N ASP A 270 27.58 29.88 21.07
CA ASP A 270 26.59 30.27 20.07
C ASP A 270 25.81 29.04 19.57
N ARG A 271 26.50 27.91 19.36
CA ARG A 271 25.87 26.63 19.05
C ARG A 271 25.00 26.14 20.17
N TRP A 272 25.40 26.35 21.45
CA TRP A 272 24.56 26.00 22.60
C TRP A 272 23.32 26.91 22.73
N ASP A 273 23.45 28.19 22.41
CA ASP A 273 22.33 29.12 22.37
C ASP A 273 21.33 28.75 21.26
N LEU A 274 21.80 28.34 20.07
CA LEU A 274 20.95 27.72 19.03
C LEU A 274 20.23 26.47 19.52
N VAL A 275 20.94 25.55 20.19
CA VAL A 275 20.32 24.35 20.77
C VAL A 275 19.24 24.71 21.76
N ALA A 276 19.51 25.65 22.68
CA ALA A 276 18.55 26.10 23.67
C ALA A 276 17.29 26.71 23.02
N PHE A 277 17.47 27.54 22.00
CA PHE A 277 16.38 28.11 21.22
C PHE A 277 15.52 27.03 20.55
N LEU A 278 16.12 26.04 19.88
CA LEU A 278 15.42 24.94 19.23
C LEU A 278 14.64 24.10 20.25
N GLU A 279 15.21 23.82 21.43
CA GLU A 279 14.51 23.08 22.49
C GLU A 279 13.29 23.84 23.01
N ALA A 280 13.42 25.15 23.20
CA ALA A 280 12.30 25.99 23.66
C ALA A 280 11.13 26.04 22.67
N ARG A 281 11.35 25.63 21.42
CA ARG A 281 10.33 25.60 20.36
C ARG A 281 9.81 24.18 20.08
N ARG A 282 10.24 23.16 20.83
CA ARG A 282 9.73 21.81 20.71
C ARG A 282 8.26 21.77 21.10
N ARG A 283 7.49 21.03 20.31
CA ARG A 283 6.09 20.74 20.63
C ARG A 283 5.97 19.39 21.35
N ALA A 284 4.85 19.18 22.05
CA ALA A 284 4.52 17.88 22.61
C ALA A 284 4.27 16.85 21.50
N ALA A 285 4.63 15.60 21.76
CA ALA A 285 4.40 14.52 20.81
C ALA A 285 2.90 14.25 20.64
N PRO A 286 2.45 13.80 19.45
CA PRO A 286 1.07 13.40 19.25
C PRO A 286 0.62 12.37 20.28
N GLY A 287 -0.53 12.60 20.89
CA GLY A 287 -1.07 11.76 21.95
C GLY A 287 -0.57 12.08 23.37
N GLU A 288 0.35 13.02 23.54
CA GLU A 288 0.72 13.62 24.81
C GLU A 288 -0.11 14.90 25.08
N PRO A 289 -0.23 15.35 26.34
CA PRO A 289 -0.92 16.59 26.67
C PRO A 289 -0.42 17.78 25.85
N GLY A 290 -1.32 18.45 25.12
CA GLY A 290 -0.99 19.53 24.20
C GLY A 290 -0.39 19.09 22.86
N GLY A 291 -0.22 17.79 22.63
CA GLY A 291 0.29 17.25 21.36
C GLY A 291 -0.73 17.33 20.23
N VAL A 292 -0.28 17.76 19.06
CA VAL A 292 -1.12 17.86 17.87
C VAL A 292 -0.47 17.14 16.68
N LEU A 293 -1.30 16.55 15.83
CA LEU A 293 -0.85 15.97 14.56
C LEU A 293 -0.54 17.12 13.59
N ALA A 294 0.69 17.17 13.09
CA ALA A 294 1.15 18.27 12.23
C ALA A 294 2.13 17.81 11.12
N GLY A 295 2.30 16.49 10.94
CA GLY A 295 3.17 15.92 9.92
C GLY A 295 2.66 16.17 8.49
N PRO A 296 3.38 15.68 7.46
CA PRO A 296 2.99 15.84 6.05
C PRO A 296 1.59 15.33 5.74
N GLY A 297 1.10 14.34 6.48
CA GLY A 297 -0.27 13.86 6.39
C GLY A 297 -1.33 14.86 6.86
N GLN A 298 -0.92 15.97 7.49
CA GLN A 298 -1.78 17.06 7.94
C GLN A 298 -1.45 18.38 7.24
N SER A 299 -0.57 18.35 6.22
CA SER A 299 -0.15 19.56 5.52
C SER A 299 -1.32 20.33 4.90
N GLN A 300 -1.32 21.64 5.03
CA GLN A 300 -2.25 22.54 4.34
C GLN A 300 -1.89 22.73 2.86
N ASP A 301 -0.63 22.46 2.46
CA ASP A 301 -0.23 22.40 1.05
C ASP A 301 -0.83 21.15 0.40
N ALA A 302 -1.79 21.36 -0.48
CA ALA A 302 -2.50 20.29 -1.16
C ALA A 302 -1.58 19.40 -2.02
N LEU A 303 -0.53 19.96 -2.64
CA LEU A 303 0.39 19.17 -3.45
C LEU A 303 1.31 18.32 -2.58
N ALA A 304 1.84 18.88 -1.50
CA ALA A 304 2.66 18.12 -0.54
C ALA A 304 1.84 17.01 0.11
N ARG A 305 0.61 17.31 0.52
CA ARG A 305 -0.34 16.33 1.07
C ARG A 305 -0.70 15.25 0.07
N GLY A 306 -1.03 15.60 -1.17
CA GLY A 306 -1.37 14.65 -2.23
C GLY A 306 -0.21 13.73 -2.55
N ARG A 307 1.00 14.27 -2.69
CA ARG A 307 2.23 13.48 -2.90
C ARG A 307 2.46 12.49 -1.76
N TYR A 308 2.29 12.94 -0.53
CA TYR A 308 2.41 12.10 0.66
C TYR A 308 1.40 10.94 0.62
N LEU A 309 0.12 11.24 0.42
CA LEU A 309 -0.96 10.25 0.41
C LEU A 309 -0.82 9.23 -0.72
N VAL A 310 -0.38 9.65 -1.91
CA VAL A 310 -0.14 8.74 -3.05
C VAL A 310 1.00 7.77 -2.74
N ARG A 311 2.08 8.23 -2.10
CA ARG A 311 3.22 7.39 -1.74
C ARG A 311 2.90 6.45 -0.58
N ALA A 312 2.42 6.99 0.53
CA ALA A 312 2.09 6.21 1.72
C ALA A 312 0.85 5.32 1.52
N GLY A 313 -0.09 5.73 0.66
CA GLY A 313 -1.29 4.98 0.29
C GLY A 313 -1.06 3.89 -0.77
N MET A 314 0.19 3.59 -1.12
CA MET A 314 0.58 2.49 -2.02
C MET A 314 0.03 2.59 -3.46
N CYS A 315 -0.33 3.76 -3.98
CA CYS A 315 -0.81 3.85 -5.37
C CYS A 315 0.24 3.28 -6.35
N GLY A 316 1.53 3.51 -6.07
CA GLY A 316 2.65 2.98 -6.84
C GLY A 316 2.74 1.45 -6.87
N LEU A 317 2.26 0.74 -5.83
CA LEU A 317 2.27 -0.72 -5.77
C LEU A 317 1.58 -1.38 -6.97
N CYS A 318 0.42 -0.83 -7.35
CA CYS A 318 -0.33 -1.33 -8.50
C CYS A 318 -0.08 -0.51 -9.77
N HIS A 319 0.06 0.83 -9.64
CA HIS A 319 0.10 1.72 -10.79
C HIS A 319 1.50 2.02 -11.33
N THR A 320 2.52 1.29 -10.90
CA THR A 320 3.86 1.30 -11.49
C THR A 320 4.15 -0.08 -12.06
N GLU A 321 4.70 -0.15 -13.28
CA GLU A 321 5.07 -1.43 -13.88
C GLU A 321 6.04 -2.18 -12.98
N VAL A 322 5.79 -3.48 -12.82
CA VAL A 322 6.61 -4.35 -11.98
C VAL A 322 7.16 -5.53 -12.80
N SER A 323 8.43 -5.84 -12.63
CA SER A 323 9.07 -7.01 -13.26
C SER A 323 8.49 -8.31 -12.72
N VAL A 324 8.79 -9.42 -13.38
CA VAL A 324 8.43 -10.77 -12.91
C VAL A 324 9.00 -11.10 -11.53
N LYS A 325 10.09 -10.44 -11.13
CA LYS A 325 10.72 -10.57 -9.81
C LYS A 325 10.20 -9.57 -8.78
N GLY A 326 9.22 -8.75 -9.16
CA GLY A 326 8.56 -7.79 -8.26
C GLY A 326 9.27 -6.45 -8.11
N ILE A 327 10.28 -6.16 -8.92
CA ILE A 327 11.00 -4.88 -8.91
C ILE A 327 10.20 -3.84 -9.69
N TYR A 328 10.01 -2.65 -9.11
CA TYR A 328 9.25 -1.55 -9.73
C TYR A 328 10.10 -0.78 -10.73
N ARG A 329 9.50 -0.43 -11.85
CA ARG A 329 10.09 0.45 -12.86
C ARG A 329 9.92 1.92 -12.47
N ASP A 330 10.89 2.44 -11.71
CA ASP A 330 10.79 3.78 -11.10
C ASP A 330 10.70 4.91 -12.15
N GLU A 331 11.29 4.75 -13.34
CA GLU A 331 11.22 5.70 -14.44
C GLU A 331 9.79 5.86 -14.99
N GLN A 332 8.95 4.86 -14.79
CA GLN A 332 7.53 4.86 -15.16
C GLN A 332 6.61 4.90 -13.94
N TYR A 333 7.06 5.56 -12.88
CA TYR A 333 6.27 5.70 -11.66
C TYR A 333 4.85 6.19 -11.95
N LEU A 334 3.85 5.42 -11.52
CA LEU A 334 2.42 5.65 -11.73
C LEU A 334 1.94 5.62 -13.19
N ALA A 335 2.75 5.17 -14.15
CA ALA A 335 2.32 5.03 -15.54
C ALA A 335 1.49 3.77 -15.82
N GLY A 336 1.18 2.96 -14.81
CA GLY A 336 0.41 1.72 -14.95
C GLY A 336 1.23 0.57 -15.51
N GLY A 337 0.53 -0.49 -15.96
CA GLY A 337 1.16 -1.65 -16.62
C GLY A 337 1.23 -2.90 -15.74
N THR A 338 1.03 -2.79 -14.44
CA THR A 338 1.00 -3.96 -13.55
C THR A 338 -0.30 -4.73 -13.74
N ARG A 339 -0.18 -6.03 -13.99
CA ARG A 339 -1.32 -6.92 -14.07
C ARG A 339 -1.87 -7.18 -12.67
N VAL A 340 -3.09 -6.74 -12.43
CA VAL A 340 -3.86 -7.01 -11.23
C VAL A 340 -4.92 -8.04 -11.58
N GLY A 341 -4.63 -9.31 -11.30
CA GLY A 341 -5.57 -10.40 -11.59
C GLY A 341 -6.79 -10.32 -10.70
N ALA A 342 -7.96 -10.10 -11.26
CA ALA A 342 -9.24 -10.18 -10.56
C ALA A 342 -10.00 -11.43 -10.98
N HIS A 343 -9.39 -12.59 -10.75
CA HIS A 343 -10.01 -13.87 -10.98
C HIS A 343 -11.13 -14.13 -9.96
N PRO A 344 -12.32 -14.56 -10.32
CA PRO A 344 -12.77 -15.10 -11.62
C PRO A 344 -13.41 -14.07 -12.57
N GLN A 345 -13.24 -12.77 -12.40
CA GLN A 345 -13.98 -11.77 -13.17
C GLN A 345 -13.29 -11.29 -14.43
N GLY A 346 -12.01 -11.59 -14.60
CA GLY A 346 -11.29 -11.18 -15.78
C GLY A 346 -9.81 -10.92 -15.56
N VAL A 347 -9.20 -10.20 -16.50
CA VAL A 347 -7.83 -9.72 -16.45
C VAL A 347 -7.86 -8.20 -16.44
N PHE A 348 -7.22 -7.62 -15.44
CA PHE A 348 -7.14 -6.20 -15.26
C PHE A 348 -5.68 -5.77 -15.18
N ILE A 349 -5.37 -4.67 -15.84
CA ILE A 349 -4.06 -4.05 -15.81
C ILE A 349 -4.24 -2.64 -15.26
N SER A 350 -3.39 -2.25 -14.33
CA SER A 350 -3.42 -0.94 -13.71
C SER A 350 -3.27 0.17 -14.74
N ARG A 351 -4.07 1.22 -14.60
CA ARG A 351 -4.11 2.32 -15.54
C ARG A 351 -3.02 3.34 -15.28
N ASN A 352 -2.65 4.05 -16.33
CA ASN A 352 -1.75 5.19 -16.29
C ASN A 352 -2.39 6.35 -15.51
N LEU A 353 -1.76 6.74 -14.41
CA LEU A 353 -2.19 7.85 -13.54
C LEU A 353 -1.40 9.13 -13.80
N THR A 354 -0.47 9.14 -14.76
CA THR A 354 0.29 10.34 -15.11
C THR A 354 -0.54 11.37 -15.86
N SER A 355 0.00 12.56 -16.06
CA SER A 355 -0.68 13.65 -16.76
C SER A 355 -0.72 13.49 -18.29
N ASP A 356 -0.34 12.32 -18.84
CA ASP A 356 -0.44 12.07 -20.27
C ASP A 356 -1.90 12.22 -20.75
N PRO A 357 -2.16 13.04 -21.81
CA PRO A 357 -3.52 13.36 -22.25
C PRO A 357 -4.21 12.19 -22.96
N ASP A 358 -3.46 11.26 -23.54
CA ASP A 358 -4.02 10.21 -24.39
C ASP A 358 -4.17 8.88 -23.63
N THR A 359 -3.24 8.56 -22.77
CA THR A 359 -3.21 7.27 -22.05
C THR A 359 -3.37 7.39 -20.54
N GLY A 360 -3.26 8.61 -19.99
CA GLY A 360 -3.29 8.90 -18.55
C GLY A 360 -4.48 9.76 -18.13
N LEU A 361 -4.28 10.55 -17.07
CA LEU A 361 -5.29 11.41 -16.47
C LEU A 361 -5.27 12.85 -17.03
N GLY A 362 -4.49 13.15 -18.07
CA GLY A 362 -4.28 14.51 -18.56
C GLY A 362 -5.57 15.24 -18.91
N ARG A 363 -6.55 14.56 -19.52
CA ARG A 363 -7.85 15.13 -19.90
C ARG A 363 -8.90 15.09 -18.78
N TRP A 364 -8.66 14.34 -17.70
CA TRP A 364 -9.61 14.22 -16.61
C TRP A 364 -9.62 15.48 -15.73
N SER A 365 -10.79 15.89 -15.27
CA SER A 365 -10.90 16.90 -14.23
C SER A 365 -10.52 16.31 -12.85
N GLU A 366 -10.14 17.16 -11.89
CA GLU A 366 -9.88 16.75 -10.53
C GLU A 366 -11.08 16.00 -9.92
N GLN A 367 -12.30 16.46 -10.20
CA GLN A 367 -13.54 15.85 -9.72
C GLN A 367 -13.79 14.46 -10.32
N GLN A 368 -13.42 14.23 -11.59
CA GLN A 368 -13.50 12.89 -12.19
C GLN A 368 -12.52 11.93 -11.53
N ILE A 369 -11.29 12.39 -11.22
CA ILE A 369 -10.29 11.61 -10.49
C ILE A 369 -10.81 11.27 -9.09
N VAL A 370 -11.34 12.26 -8.35
CA VAL A 370 -11.93 12.05 -7.02
C VAL A 370 -13.05 11.01 -7.07
N ARG A 371 -13.93 11.10 -8.06
CA ARG A 371 -15.03 10.16 -8.24
C ARG A 371 -14.52 8.74 -8.55
N ALA A 372 -13.45 8.61 -9.33
CA ALA A 372 -12.84 7.31 -9.59
C ALA A 372 -12.24 6.70 -8.30
N ILE A 373 -11.61 7.51 -7.45
CA ILE A 373 -11.01 7.06 -6.18
C ILE A 373 -12.10 6.67 -5.17
N ARG A 374 -13.13 7.50 -5.00
CA ARG A 374 -14.13 7.33 -3.94
C ARG A 374 -15.30 6.45 -4.35
N ASP A 375 -15.77 6.57 -5.59
CA ASP A 375 -16.99 5.92 -6.04
C ASP A 375 -16.72 4.83 -7.09
N GLY A 376 -15.45 4.62 -7.45
CA GLY A 376 -15.04 3.65 -8.45
C GLY A 376 -15.54 3.97 -9.87
N ARG A 377 -15.91 5.21 -10.15
CA ARG A 377 -16.44 5.59 -11.45
C ARG A 377 -15.45 6.36 -12.30
N THR A 378 -15.17 5.82 -13.47
CA THR A 378 -14.36 6.46 -14.49
C THR A 378 -15.06 7.66 -15.14
N ASP A 379 -14.36 8.42 -15.97
CA ASP A 379 -14.88 9.57 -16.70
C ASP A 379 -16.03 9.20 -17.66
N ASP A 380 -15.96 8.02 -18.27
CA ASP A 380 -17.00 7.43 -19.11
C ASP A 380 -18.15 6.76 -18.30
N GLY A 381 -18.13 6.85 -16.96
CA GLY A 381 -19.15 6.31 -16.06
C GLY A 381 -19.03 4.81 -15.77
N ARG A 382 -18.04 4.11 -16.32
CA ARG A 382 -17.77 2.71 -16.06
C ARG A 382 -17.36 2.50 -14.59
N LEU A 383 -17.87 1.43 -13.97
CA LEU A 383 -17.48 1.06 -12.60
C LEU A 383 -16.19 0.25 -12.61
N LEU A 384 -15.23 0.68 -11.78
CA LEU A 384 -13.99 -0.05 -11.55
C LEU A 384 -14.25 -1.35 -10.78
N ASN A 385 -13.53 -2.40 -11.14
CA ASN A 385 -13.60 -3.68 -10.44
C ASN A 385 -13.03 -3.54 -9.02
N VAL A 386 -13.80 -3.95 -8.01
CA VAL A 386 -13.47 -3.79 -6.58
C VAL A 386 -12.26 -4.60 -6.12
N PHE A 387 -11.90 -5.68 -6.83
CA PHE A 387 -10.70 -6.47 -6.52
C PHE A 387 -9.45 -5.88 -7.13
N SER A 388 -9.55 -5.30 -8.34
CA SER A 388 -8.41 -4.73 -9.05
C SER A 388 -8.08 -3.33 -8.56
N MET A 389 -9.09 -2.53 -8.27
CA MET A 389 -8.99 -1.22 -7.65
C MET A 389 -9.94 -1.19 -6.44
N PRO A 390 -9.44 -1.40 -5.23
CA PRO A 390 -10.29 -1.57 -4.05
C PRO A 390 -10.86 -0.23 -3.53
N TRP A 391 -11.52 0.52 -4.43
CA TRP A 391 -12.08 1.84 -4.17
C TRP A 391 -13.10 1.84 -3.02
N VAL A 392 -13.74 0.72 -2.72
CA VAL A 392 -14.69 0.60 -1.60
C VAL A 392 -14.04 0.93 -0.26
N PHE A 393 -12.74 0.67 -0.09
CA PHE A 393 -11.99 1.05 1.10
C PHE A 393 -11.59 2.53 1.07
N LEU A 394 -11.43 3.11 -0.13
CA LEU A 394 -11.08 4.51 -0.32
C LEU A 394 -12.31 5.44 -0.33
N HIS A 395 -13.53 4.90 -0.34
CA HIS A 395 -14.75 5.69 -0.39
C HIS A 395 -14.82 6.76 0.72
N ASN A 396 -14.37 6.39 1.92
CA ASN A 396 -14.39 7.27 3.10
C ASN A 396 -13.13 8.16 3.25
N ILE A 397 -12.25 8.19 2.25
CA ILE A 397 -11.19 9.20 2.24
C ILE A 397 -11.83 10.60 2.23
N SER A 398 -11.27 11.52 3.00
CA SER A 398 -11.83 12.88 3.07
C SER A 398 -11.84 13.54 1.69
N GLN A 399 -12.81 14.42 1.45
CA GLN A 399 -12.86 15.18 0.19
C GLN A 399 -11.57 15.98 -0.02
N THR A 400 -11.02 16.55 1.05
CA THR A 400 -9.75 17.29 1.01
C THR A 400 -8.61 16.41 0.56
N ASP A 401 -8.49 15.19 1.10
CA ASP A 401 -7.43 14.26 0.75
C ASP A 401 -7.58 13.72 -0.68
N ALA A 402 -8.79 13.39 -1.07
CA ALA A 402 -9.07 12.95 -2.45
C ALA A 402 -8.72 14.05 -3.48
N MET A 403 -9.07 15.31 -3.17
CA MET A 403 -8.69 16.47 -4.00
C MET A 403 -7.19 16.71 -4.02
N ALA A 404 -6.51 16.56 -2.87
CA ALA A 404 -5.06 16.69 -2.79
C ALA A 404 -4.35 15.62 -3.66
N ILE A 405 -4.82 14.38 -3.61
CA ILE A 405 -4.35 13.29 -4.47
C ILE A 405 -4.58 13.65 -5.95
N ALA A 406 -5.78 14.07 -6.32
CA ALA A 406 -6.11 14.42 -7.70
C ALA A 406 -5.20 15.54 -8.24
N ARG A 407 -5.00 16.60 -7.47
CA ARG A 407 -4.09 17.71 -7.82
C ARG A 407 -2.67 17.23 -8.02
N TYR A 408 -2.16 16.43 -7.10
CA TYR A 408 -0.81 15.89 -7.23
C TYR A 408 -0.65 15.01 -8.48
N LEU A 409 -1.60 14.10 -8.77
CA LEU A 409 -1.55 13.26 -9.96
C LEU A 409 -1.51 14.09 -11.26
N LYS A 410 -2.19 15.23 -11.29
CA LYS A 410 -2.15 16.17 -12.42
C LYS A 410 -0.80 16.87 -12.61
N THR A 411 0.06 16.90 -11.59
CA THR A 411 1.42 17.49 -11.68
C THR A 411 2.49 16.48 -12.08
N LEU A 412 2.17 15.20 -12.17
CA LEU A 412 3.12 14.17 -12.58
C LEU A 412 3.59 14.42 -14.03
N PRO A 413 4.86 14.16 -14.37
CA PRO A 413 5.32 14.17 -15.75
C PRO A 413 4.45 13.25 -16.62
N ALA A 414 4.14 13.70 -17.85
CA ALA A 414 3.40 12.87 -18.79
C ALA A 414 4.27 11.70 -19.26
N VAL A 415 3.77 10.49 -19.05
CA VAL A 415 4.39 9.25 -19.55
C VAL A 415 3.38 8.57 -20.47
N HIS A 416 3.69 8.46 -21.75
CA HIS A 416 2.82 7.75 -22.68
C HIS A 416 2.94 6.25 -22.49
N ASN A 417 1.86 5.61 -22.00
CA ASN A 417 1.80 4.17 -21.78
C ASN A 417 0.40 3.64 -22.14
N GLN A 418 0.29 2.99 -23.29
CA GLN A 418 -0.98 2.46 -23.80
C GLN A 418 -1.34 1.16 -23.09
N ILE A 419 -2.25 1.22 -22.13
CA ILE A 419 -2.72 0.06 -21.37
C ILE A 419 -3.91 -0.59 -22.09
N PRO A 420 -3.87 -1.90 -22.39
CA PRO A 420 -4.98 -2.62 -23.00
C PRO A 420 -6.28 -2.51 -22.21
N ALA A 421 -7.41 -2.57 -22.90
CA ALA A 421 -8.71 -2.63 -22.25
C ALA A 421 -8.80 -3.85 -21.32
N PRO A 422 -9.53 -3.77 -20.19
CA PRO A 422 -9.70 -4.93 -19.32
C PRO A 422 -10.47 -6.04 -20.03
N LEU A 423 -10.04 -7.28 -19.84
CA LEU A 423 -10.77 -8.46 -20.27
C LEU A 423 -11.73 -8.88 -19.17
N HIS A 424 -13.03 -8.76 -19.42
CA HIS A 424 -14.07 -9.21 -18.51
C HIS A 424 -14.53 -10.61 -18.89
N PHE A 425 -14.53 -11.53 -17.92
CA PHE A 425 -15.05 -12.87 -18.11
C PHE A 425 -16.57 -12.87 -18.08
N GLY A 426 -17.19 -13.64 -18.96
CA GLY A 426 -18.61 -13.94 -18.93
C GLY A 426 -18.99 -14.87 -17.77
N ALA A 427 -20.29 -15.10 -17.59
CA ALA A 427 -20.80 -15.93 -16.49
C ALA A 427 -20.28 -17.37 -16.57
N ILE A 428 -20.22 -17.96 -17.75
CA ILE A 428 -19.73 -19.31 -17.98
C ILE A 428 -18.23 -19.39 -17.72
N GLU A 429 -17.45 -18.48 -18.27
CA GLU A 429 -16.00 -18.41 -18.07
C GLU A 429 -15.65 -18.18 -16.60
N SER A 430 -16.38 -17.29 -15.92
CA SER A 430 -16.25 -17.07 -14.48
C SER A 430 -16.58 -18.31 -13.65
N PHE A 431 -17.58 -19.10 -14.05
CA PHE A 431 -17.91 -20.34 -13.39
C PHE A 431 -16.81 -21.39 -13.56
N PHE A 432 -16.38 -21.64 -14.78
CA PHE A 432 -15.32 -22.61 -15.04
C PHE A 432 -13.97 -22.20 -14.47
N SER A 433 -13.68 -20.94 -14.44
CA SER A 433 -12.46 -20.40 -13.83
C SER A 433 -12.39 -20.62 -12.31
N LYS A 434 -13.53 -20.86 -11.64
CA LYS A 434 -13.57 -21.27 -10.22
C LYS A 434 -13.28 -22.74 -10.03
N LEU A 435 -13.55 -23.59 -11.02
CA LEU A 435 -13.35 -25.05 -10.96
C LEU A 435 -11.92 -25.45 -11.33
N TRP A 436 -11.32 -24.72 -12.25
CA TRP A 436 -9.93 -24.89 -12.63
C TRP A 436 -9.09 -23.73 -12.12
N SER A 437 -7.90 -24.02 -11.63
CA SER A 437 -7.01 -22.95 -11.15
C SER A 437 -6.82 -21.87 -12.22
N SER A 438 -6.79 -20.63 -11.78
CA SER A 438 -6.55 -19.45 -12.63
C SER A 438 -5.33 -19.58 -13.53
N ASP A 439 -4.41 -20.41 -13.10
CA ASP A 439 -3.12 -20.64 -13.71
C ASP A 439 -3.23 -21.37 -15.06
N LEU A 440 -4.29 -22.15 -15.25
CA LEU A 440 -4.50 -22.90 -16.49
C LEU A 440 -4.87 -22.01 -17.69
N PHE A 441 -5.60 -20.92 -17.48
CA PHE A 441 -6.14 -20.08 -18.56
C PHE A 441 -5.38 -18.78 -18.80
N LEU A 442 -4.66 -18.26 -17.82
CA LEU A 442 -4.16 -16.89 -17.88
C LEU A 442 -2.68 -16.73 -17.52
N GLY A 443 -2.00 -17.79 -17.15
CA GLY A 443 -0.69 -17.70 -16.52
C GLY A 443 -0.77 -16.99 -15.15
N ARG A 444 0.08 -17.33 -14.20
CA ARG A 444 0.15 -16.63 -12.92
C ARG A 444 0.56 -15.18 -13.14
N PRO A 445 -0.18 -14.20 -12.59
CA PRO A 445 0.39 -12.88 -12.48
C PRO A 445 1.62 -12.94 -11.56
N PRO A 446 2.70 -12.25 -11.88
CA PRO A 446 3.98 -12.43 -11.21
C PRO A 446 4.02 -11.98 -9.76
N SER A 447 3.03 -11.33 -9.17
CA SER A 447 3.21 -10.76 -7.86
C SER A 447 2.10 -10.97 -6.84
N ILE A 448 0.85 -10.90 -7.13
CA ILE A 448 -0.18 -11.02 -6.08
C ILE A 448 -1.34 -11.85 -6.61
N THR A 449 -1.28 -13.17 -6.37
CA THR A 449 -2.45 -14.02 -6.54
C THR A 449 -3.30 -13.94 -5.28
N TYR A 450 -4.39 -13.21 -5.34
CA TYR A 450 -5.46 -13.38 -4.37
C TYR A 450 -6.06 -14.77 -4.63
N ALA A 451 -5.63 -15.77 -3.86
CA ALA A 451 -6.20 -17.09 -3.94
C ALA A 451 -7.67 -17.00 -3.54
N THR A 452 -8.56 -17.22 -4.47
CA THR A 452 -10.02 -17.33 -4.24
C THR A 452 -10.40 -18.67 -3.61
N GLY A 453 -9.44 -19.49 -3.18
CA GLY A 453 -9.67 -20.78 -2.56
C GLY A 453 -9.84 -20.67 -1.05
N SER A 454 -11.03 -20.96 -0.55
CA SER A 454 -11.41 -21.22 0.84
C SER A 454 -10.72 -20.32 1.90
N PHE A 455 -11.24 -19.13 2.08
CA PHE A 455 -11.10 -18.36 3.30
C PHE A 455 -11.98 -19.00 4.40
N ALA A 456 -11.72 -20.24 4.78
CA ALA A 456 -12.56 -20.96 5.72
C ALA A 456 -12.70 -20.25 7.08
N ASN A 457 -11.81 -19.29 7.39
CA ASN A 457 -11.81 -18.50 8.61
C ASN A 457 -11.90 -16.99 8.37
N PHE A 458 -12.21 -16.55 7.15
CA PHE A 458 -12.31 -15.12 6.84
C PHE A 458 -13.63 -14.55 7.34
N LYS A 459 -13.64 -13.97 8.53
CA LYS A 459 -14.80 -13.31 9.16
C LYS A 459 -14.82 -11.79 8.92
N GLY A 460 -14.35 -11.33 7.78
CA GLY A 460 -14.33 -9.91 7.42
C GLY A 460 -15.35 -9.57 6.33
N PRO A 461 -15.49 -8.29 5.93
CA PRO A 461 -16.17 -7.93 4.71
C PRO A 461 -15.40 -8.52 3.55
N ASP A 462 -15.84 -9.69 3.19
CA ASP A 462 -15.34 -10.46 2.09
C ASP A 462 -15.62 -9.68 0.80
N LEU A 463 -14.58 -9.27 0.09
CA LEU A 463 -14.75 -8.69 -1.24
C LEU A 463 -15.53 -9.65 -2.16
N ALA A 464 -15.40 -10.96 -1.94
CA ALA A 464 -16.24 -11.97 -2.58
C ALA A 464 -17.71 -11.78 -2.20
N ARG A 465 -18.04 -11.35 -0.99
CA ARG A 465 -19.42 -11.06 -0.57
C ARG A 465 -19.95 -9.81 -1.26
N ILE A 466 -19.13 -8.75 -1.38
CA ILE A 466 -19.49 -7.55 -2.15
C ILE A 466 -19.71 -7.94 -3.62
N GLN A 467 -18.81 -8.70 -4.20
CA GLN A 467 -18.97 -9.22 -5.55
C GLN A 467 -20.18 -10.15 -5.67
N GLY A 468 -20.43 -10.99 -4.68
CA GLY A 468 -21.63 -11.82 -4.59
C GLY A 468 -22.91 -10.99 -4.57
N THR A 469 -22.92 -9.87 -3.84
CA THR A 469 -24.03 -8.91 -3.84
C THR A 469 -24.24 -8.29 -5.20
N LEU A 470 -23.17 -7.91 -5.89
CA LEU A 470 -23.22 -7.36 -7.23
C LEU A 470 -23.76 -8.38 -8.25
N VAL A 471 -23.30 -9.62 -8.16
CA VAL A 471 -23.82 -10.73 -8.99
C VAL A 471 -25.28 -11.05 -8.67
N ALA A 472 -25.65 -11.09 -7.38
CA ALA A 472 -27.04 -11.28 -6.96
C ALA A 472 -27.96 -10.17 -7.46
N ALA A 473 -27.51 -8.91 -7.45
CA ALA A 473 -28.25 -7.79 -8.02
C ALA A 473 -28.46 -7.96 -9.54
N GLN A 474 -27.46 -8.45 -10.28
CA GLN A 474 -27.61 -8.78 -11.70
C GLN A 474 -28.68 -9.86 -11.93
N TRP A 475 -28.65 -10.93 -11.13
CA TRP A 475 -29.67 -11.98 -11.22
C TRP A 475 -31.06 -11.50 -10.82
N MET A 476 -31.18 -10.63 -9.80
CA MET A 476 -32.47 -10.02 -9.45
C MET A 476 -33.05 -9.19 -10.57
N VAL A 477 -32.25 -8.37 -11.25
CA VAL A 477 -32.71 -7.57 -12.38
C VAL A 477 -33.10 -8.48 -13.53
N LEU A 478 -32.34 -9.53 -13.81
CA LEU A 478 -32.72 -10.52 -14.82
C LEU A 478 -34.07 -11.20 -14.46
N ALA A 479 -34.24 -11.60 -13.19
CA ALA A 479 -35.50 -12.19 -12.71
C ALA A 479 -36.68 -11.21 -12.83
N LEU A 480 -36.49 -9.94 -12.50
CA LEU A 480 -37.50 -8.88 -12.67
C LEU A 480 -37.88 -8.71 -14.13
N TRP A 481 -36.92 -8.80 -15.05
CA TRP A 481 -37.18 -8.74 -16.49
C TRP A 481 -37.95 -9.96 -16.98
N VAL A 482 -37.58 -11.16 -16.53
CA VAL A 482 -38.34 -12.39 -16.84
C VAL A 482 -39.78 -12.29 -16.31
N ALA A 483 -39.97 -11.77 -15.11
CA ALA A 483 -41.28 -11.55 -14.51
C ALA A 483 -42.09 -10.51 -15.30
N LEU A 484 -41.48 -9.36 -15.68
CA LEU A 484 -42.13 -8.32 -16.47
C LEU A 484 -42.55 -8.84 -17.85
N LEU A 485 -41.65 -9.58 -18.53
CA LEU A 485 -41.95 -10.21 -19.82
C LEU A 485 -43.07 -11.25 -19.69
N SER A 486 -43.05 -12.03 -18.61
CA SER A 486 -44.12 -13.00 -18.31
C SER A 486 -45.46 -12.33 -18.03
N TRP A 487 -45.44 -11.13 -17.42
CA TRP A 487 -46.65 -10.32 -17.18
C TRP A 487 -47.17 -9.65 -18.45
N LEU A 488 -46.32 -9.23 -19.35
CA LEU A 488 -46.69 -8.61 -20.64
C LEU A 488 -47.25 -9.65 -21.65
N VAL A 489 -46.98 -10.92 -21.49
CA VAL A 489 -47.45 -12.02 -22.35
C VAL A 489 -48.99 -12.18 -22.40
N PRO A 490 -49.77 -11.97 -21.32
CA PRO A 490 -51.22 -12.04 -21.37
C PRO A 490 -51.88 -11.00 -22.31
N LEU A 491 -51.25 -9.85 -22.53
CA LEU A 491 -51.71 -8.83 -23.45
C LEU A 491 -51.68 -9.28 -24.93
N GLN A 492 -51.09 -10.46 -25.18
CA GLN A 492 -50.90 -11.00 -26.56
C GLN A 492 -51.96 -12.02 -26.99
N ARG A 493 -52.97 -12.26 -26.17
CA ARG A 493 -54.10 -13.15 -26.55
C ARG A 493 -54.79 -12.67 -27.83
N TRP A 494 -54.51 -11.46 -28.29
CA TRP A 494 -55.11 -10.79 -29.44
C TRP A 494 -54.15 -10.65 -30.65
N ALA A 495 -52.98 -11.26 -30.64
CA ALA A 495 -51.96 -11.07 -31.67
C ALA A 495 -51.61 -12.38 -32.42
N PRO A 496 -51.46 -12.36 -33.77
CA PRO A 496 -51.09 -13.54 -34.54
C PRO A 496 -49.70 -14.07 -34.17
N LEU A 497 -49.45 -15.38 -34.41
CA LEU A 497 -48.24 -16.13 -34.03
C LEU A 497 -46.88 -15.44 -34.29
N GLY A 498 -46.83 -14.49 -35.25
CA GLY A 498 -45.62 -13.71 -35.51
C GLY A 498 -45.15 -12.78 -34.38
N ARG A 499 -46.09 -12.25 -33.62
CA ARG A 499 -45.77 -11.35 -32.49
C ARG A 499 -45.13 -12.07 -31.30
N ARG A 500 -45.43 -13.32 -31.06
CA ARG A 500 -44.80 -14.13 -29.97
C ARG A 500 -43.32 -14.41 -30.21
N ARG A 501 -42.90 -14.55 -31.47
CA ARG A 501 -41.48 -14.70 -31.82
C ARG A 501 -40.73 -13.40 -31.62
N TRP A 502 -41.33 -12.28 -31.96
CA TRP A 502 -40.71 -10.96 -31.79
C TRP A 502 -40.57 -10.54 -30.33
N THR A 503 -41.49 -10.90 -29.46
CA THR A 503 -41.35 -10.63 -28.01
C THR A 503 -40.27 -11.46 -27.37
N GLY A 504 -40.03 -12.71 -27.79
CA GLY A 504 -38.89 -13.51 -27.36
C GLY A 504 -37.55 -12.88 -27.78
N VAL A 505 -37.47 -12.46 -29.07
CA VAL A 505 -36.26 -11.80 -29.60
C VAL A 505 -36.01 -10.45 -28.91
N LEU A 506 -37.03 -9.63 -28.71
CA LEU A 506 -36.91 -8.36 -27.98
C LEU A 506 -36.52 -8.55 -26.52
N GLY A 507 -37.07 -9.58 -25.85
CA GLY A 507 -36.71 -9.94 -24.47
C GLY A 507 -35.28 -10.40 -24.36
N CYS A 508 -34.80 -11.24 -25.28
CA CYS A 508 -33.41 -11.66 -25.36
C CYS A 508 -32.47 -10.49 -25.66
N SER A 509 -32.84 -9.64 -26.65
CA SER A 509 -32.03 -8.46 -26.99
C SER A 509 -31.93 -7.48 -25.83
N PHE A 510 -33.02 -7.29 -25.11
CA PHE A 510 -33.06 -6.40 -23.95
C PHE A 510 -32.28 -6.98 -22.75
N GLY A 511 -32.38 -8.30 -22.52
CA GLY A 511 -31.53 -9.00 -21.54
C GLY A 511 -30.04 -8.88 -21.87
N LEU A 512 -29.69 -8.96 -23.15
CA LEU A 512 -28.31 -8.77 -23.62
C LEU A 512 -27.82 -7.33 -23.38
N VAL A 513 -28.67 -6.32 -23.67
CA VAL A 513 -28.35 -4.92 -23.41
C VAL A 513 -28.18 -4.65 -21.91
N ILE A 514 -29.04 -5.21 -21.07
CA ILE A 514 -28.94 -5.02 -19.61
C ILE A 514 -27.73 -5.73 -19.03
N TYR A 515 -27.39 -6.90 -19.54
CA TYR A 515 -26.18 -7.60 -19.09
C TYR A 515 -24.90 -6.91 -19.57
N SER A 516 -24.89 -6.33 -20.74
CA SER A 516 -23.77 -5.55 -21.27
C SER A 516 -23.67 -4.16 -20.63
N THR A 517 -24.77 -3.64 -20.06
CA THR A 517 -24.75 -2.39 -19.29
C THR A 517 -24.34 -2.74 -17.86
N PRO A 518 -23.30 -2.14 -17.29
CA PRO A 518 -22.90 -2.45 -15.92
C PRO A 518 -24.00 -2.02 -14.93
N ILE A 519 -24.94 -2.92 -14.64
CA ILE A 519 -25.98 -2.77 -13.61
C ILE A 519 -25.38 -2.42 -12.24
N LEU A 520 -24.12 -2.78 -12.03
CA LEU A 520 -23.28 -2.36 -10.91
C LEU A 520 -23.31 -0.84 -10.67
N GLY A 521 -23.58 -0.06 -11.73
CA GLY A 521 -23.74 1.38 -11.62
C GLY A 521 -25.00 1.85 -10.90
N VAL A 522 -25.95 0.96 -10.63
CA VAL A 522 -27.20 1.29 -9.92
C VAL A 522 -27.01 1.19 -8.40
N LEU A 523 -26.07 0.36 -7.92
CA LEU A 523 -25.84 0.23 -6.48
C LEU A 523 -25.04 1.45 -5.96
N PRO A 524 -25.54 2.11 -4.89
CA PRO A 524 -24.84 3.25 -4.31
C PRO A 524 -23.44 2.85 -3.81
N ALA A 525 -22.43 3.64 -4.15
CA ALA A 525 -21.06 3.45 -3.67
C ALA A 525 -20.99 3.39 -2.14
N GLU A 526 -21.80 4.20 -1.46
CA GLU A 526 -21.96 4.21 -0.01
C GLU A 526 -22.35 2.84 0.55
N MET A 527 -23.35 2.18 -0.05
CA MET A 527 -23.80 0.86 0.40
C MET A 527 -22.70 -0.19 0.29
N LEU A 528 -21.95 -0.18 -0.82
CA LEU A 528 -20.84 -1.12 -1.03
C LEU A 528 -19.68 -0.83 -0.08
N SER A 529 -19.38 0.43 0.17
CA SER A 529 -18.37 0.84 1.12
C SER A 529 -18.76 0.49 2.55
N GLN A 530 -19.99 0.72 2.97
CA GLN A 530 -20.48 0.32 4.29
C GLN A 530 -20.41 -1.19 4.47
N GLN A 531 -20.72 -1.97 3.45
CA GLN A 531 -20.58 -3.42 3.48
C GLN A 531 -19.09 -3.83 3.65
N ALA A 532 -18.17 -3.12 3.02
CA ALA A 532 -16.73 -3.38 3.12
C ALA A 532 -16.13 -2.90 4.46
N LEU A 533 -16.56 -1.75 4.97
CA LEU A 533 -15.94 -1.06 6.10
C LEU A 533 -16.74 -1.14 7.39
N GLY A 534 -18.00 -1.60 7.34
CA GLY A 534 -18.87 -1.64 8.52
C GLY A 534 -18.34 -2.51 9.66
N ALA A 535 -17.44 -3.45 9.35
CA ALA A 535 -16.79 -4.31 10.33
C ALA A 535 -15.44 -3.74 10.88
N VAL A 536 -14.98 -2.56 10.41
CA VAL A 536 -13.77 -1.92 10.97
C VAL A 536 -14.08 -1.41 12.37
N PRO A 537 -13.41 -1.93 13.41
CA PRO A 537 -13.72 -1.56 14.78
C PRO A 537 -13.58 -0.07 15.03
N ARG A 538 -14.51 0.47 15.82
CA ARG A 538 -14.38 1.78 16.46
C ARG A 538 -14.11 1.51 17.93
N PRO A 539 -12.86 1.63 18.37
CA PRO A 539 -12.54 1.37 19.77
C PRO A 539 -13.26 2.38 20.66
N ASP A 540 -13.57 1.97 21.89
CA ASP A 540 -14.05 2.89 22.90
C ASP A 540 -12.92 3.84 23.31
N VAL A 541 -13.09 5.11 22.99
CA VAL A 541 -12.13 6.18 23.29
C VAL A 541 -12.64 7.13 24.37
N SER A 542 -13.77 6.83 25.00
CA SER A 542 -14.44 7.72 25.97
C SER A 542 -13.59 8.03 27.19
N ALA A 543 -12.68 7.12 27.58
CA ALA A 543 -11.76 7.31 28.70
C ALA A 543 -10.41 7.96 28.28
N LEU A 544 -10.21 8.24 27.01
CA LEU A 544 -8.95 8.80 26.50
C LEU A 544 -9.01 10.34 26.49
N PRO A 545 -7.87 11.01 26.74
CA PRO A 545 -7.79 12.45 26.56
C PRO A 545 -7.89 12.83 25.06
N PRO A 546 -8.34 14.06 24.74
CA PRO A 546 -8.62 14.48 23.36
C PRO A 546 -7.48 14.24 22.37
N GLU A 547 -6.24 14.43 22.77
CA GLU A 547 -5.03 14.23 21.96
C GLU A 547 -4.85 12.75 21.57
N ARG A 548 -5.17 11.85 22.50
CA ARG A 548 -5.15 10.39 22.25
C ARG A 548 -6.29 9.98 21.35
N VAL A 549 -7.47 10.57 21.51
CA VAL A 549 -8.62 10.34 20.62
C VAL A 549 -8.25 10.74 19.20
N ALA A 550 -7.69 11.95 19.00
CA ALA A 550 -7.27 12.42 17.68
C ALA A 550 -6.23 11.48 17.02
N LEU A 551 -5.28 11.00 17.82
CA LEU A 551 -4.25 10.06 17.35
C LEU A 551 -4.86 8.72 16.93
N VAL A 552 -5.77 8.16 17.72
CA VAL A 552 -6.46 6.88 17.43
C VAL A 552 -7.35 7.00 16.19
N GLU A 553 -8.13 8.08 16.06
CA GLU A 553 -8.97 8.32 14.88
C GLU A 553 -8.13 8.51 13.61
N ARG A 554 -6.99 9.19 13.70
CA ARG A 554 -6.04 9.26 12.59
C ARG A 554 -5.51 7.87 12.22
N GLY A 555 -5.16 7.06 13.20
CA GLY A 555 -4.71 5.67 12.98
C GLY A 555 -5.78 4.82 12.31
N ARG A 556 -7.04 4.93 12.75
CA ARG A 556 -8.18 4.26 12.13
C ARG A 556 -8.37 4.69 10.68
N TYR A 557 -8.28 6.00 10.43
CA TYR A 557 -8.35 6.55 9.07
C TYR A 557 -7.26 5.97 8.16
N LEU A 558 -6.02 5.90 8.63
CA LEU A 558 -4.90 5.33 7.87
C LEU A 558 -5.05 3.82 7.68
N PHE A 559 -5.41 3.08 8.72
CA PHE A 559 -5.66 1.63 8.65
C PHE A 559 -6.65 1.29 7.54
N THR A 560 -7.68 2.12 7.37
CA THR A 560 -8.69 1.95 6.35
C THR A 560 -8.18 2.37 4.97
N ASN A 561 -7.68 3.60 4.85
CA ASN A 561 -7.39 4.23 3.56
C ASN A 561 -6.01 3.87 2.97
N ALA A 562 -5.06 3.40 3.80
CA ALA A 562 -3.81 2.83 3.33
C ALA A 562 -3.91 1.30 3.09
N SER A 563 -5.13 0.79 2.96
CA SER A 563 -5.44 -0.60 2.60
C SER A 563 -4.94 -1.68 3.57
N CYS A 564 -4.56 -1.35 4.82
CA CYS A 564 -4.22 -2.35 5.83
C CYS A 564 -5.38 -3.34 6.03
N VAL A 565 -6.60 -2.80 6.06
CA VAL A 565 -7.86 -3.56 6.17
C VAL A 565 -8.03 -4.62 5.08
N PHE A 566 -7.49 -4.39 3.90
CA PHE A 566 -7.61 -5.30 2.76
C PHE A 566 -6.88 -6.63 3.01
N CYS A 567 -5.65 -6.58 3.54
CA CYS A 567 -4.84 -7.74 3.82
C CYS A 567 -5.06 -8.28 5.25
N HIS A 568 -5.13 -7.40 6.24
CA HIS A 568 -5.21 -7.78 7.64
C HIS A 568 -6.64 -7.94 8.16
N GLN A 569 -7.65 -7.82 7.32
CA GLN A 569 -9.07 -7.79 7.67
C GLN A 569 -9.47 -6.58 8.52
N PRO A 570 -10.75 -6.24 8.58
CA PRO A 570 -11.23 -5.11 9.39
C PRO A 570 -10.89 -5.21 10.87
N ASN A 571 -10.90 -6.42 11.44
CA ASN A 571 -10.59 -6.68 12.84
C ASN A 571 -9.09 -6.87 13.13
N GLY A 572 -8.22 -6.80 12.12
CA GLY A 572 -6.79 -7.03 12.26
C GLY A 572 -6.38 -8.51 12.35
N GLY A 573 -7.31 -9.47 12.22
CA GLY A 573 -7.06 -10.90 12.43
C GLY A 573 -6.17 -11.56 11.36
N GLY A 574 -5.95 -10.92 10.21
CA GLY A 574 -5.13 -11.48 9.14
C GLY A 574 -5.73 -12.72 8.46
N GLY A 575 -4.88 -13.62 7.97
CA GLY A 575 -5.30 -14.91 7.42
C GLY A 575 -5.56 -14.92 5.91
N LEU A 576 -5.38 -13.79 5.21
CA LEU A 576 -5.41 -13.78 3.74
C LEU A 576 -4.25 -14.59 3.20
N LYS A 577 -4.55 -15.58 2.37
CA LYS A 577 -3.54 -16.40 1.71
C LYS A 577 -2.97 -15.68 0.51
N LEU A 578 -1.66 -15.50 0.50
CA LEU A 578 -0.88 -15.01 -0.63
C LEU A 578 -0.04 -16.17 -1.16
N SER A 579 -0.21 -16.50 -2.44
CA SER A 579 0.52 -17.58 -3.09
C SER A 579 1.30 -17.03 -4.27
N GLY A 580 2.52 -17.49 -4.45
CA GLY A 580 3.37 -17.05 -5.55
C GLY A 580 4.81 -17.53 -5.40
N LEU A 581 5.73 -16.85 -6.07
CA LEU A 581 7.15 -17.10 -5.96
C LEU A 581 7.60 -16.75 -4.59
N PRO A 582 7.66 -16.81 -3.57
CA PRO A 582 8.38 -17.31 -2.44
C PRO A 582 7.62 -18.40 -1.70
N GLY A 583 6.52 -18.90 -2.25
CA GLY A 583 5.70 -19.90 -1.59
C GLY A 583 4.35 -19.37 -1.14
N THR A 584 3.80 -19.95 -0.08
CA THR A 584 2.52 -19.56 0.50
C THR A 584 2.72 -18.80 1.80
N LEU A 585 2.23 -17.57 1.81
CA LEU A 585 2.20 -16.68 2.97
C LEU A 585 0.76 -16.48 3.43
N PHE A 586 0.62 -16.16 4.70
CA PHE A 586 -0.64 -15.65 5.24
C PHE A 586 -0.39 -14.29 5.89
N THR A 587 -1.30 -13.34 5.65
CA THR A 587 -1.20 -12.02 6.27
C THR A 587 -1.31 -12.19 7.79
N ALA A 588 -0.44 -11.51 8.52
CA ALA A 588 -0.32 -11.66 9.96
C ALA A 588 -1.56 -11.16 10.71
N ASN A 589 -1.84 -11.78 11.85
CA ASN A 589 -2.73 -11.21 12.84
C ASN A 589 -2.04 -10.02 13.52
N ILE A 590 -2.60 -8.83 13.35
CA ILE A 590 -2.12 -7.56 13.92
C ILE A 590 -3.10 -6.97 14.95
N SER A 591 -4.03 -7.79 15.45
CA SER A 591 -4.90 -7.42 16.57
C SER A 591 -4.14 -7.32 17.89
N SER A 592 -4.79 -6.83 18.94
CA SER A 592 -4.20 -6.72 20.27
C SER A 592 -4.03 -8.04 21.01
N ASP A 593 -4.32 -9.19 20.39
CA ASP A 593 -4.16 -10.49 21.04
C ASP A 593 -2.68 -10.74 21.44
N PRO A 594 -2.41 -11.13 22.70
CA PRO A 594 -1.03 -11.30 23.18
C PRO A 594 -0.32 -12.54 22.63
N SER A 595 -1.06 -13.54 22.15
CA SER A 595 -0.51 -14.83 21.70
C SER A 595 -0.52 -15.00 20.19
N ALA A 596 -1.56 -14.55 19.53
CA ALA A 596 -1.75 -14.68 18.09
C ALA A 596 -1.46 -13.39 17.33
N GLY A 597 -1.59 -12.24 18.00
CA GLY A 597 -1.43 -10.90 17.42
C GLY A 597 -0.17 -10.17 17.89
N ILE A 598 -0.28 -8.85 17.98
CA ILE A 598 0.82 -7.95 18.35
C ILE A 598 0.70 -7.40 19.79
N GLY A 599 -0.19 -7.95 20.61
CA GLY A 599 -0.48 -7.42 21.96
C GLY A 599 0.73 -7.27 22.88
N THR A 600 1.75 -8.15 22.74
CA THR A 600 2.99 -8.11 23.53
C THR A 600 4.15 -7.34 22.88
N TRP A 601 3.95 -6.79 21.68
CA TRP A 601 4.99 -6.02 21.00
C TRP A 601 5.11 -4.62 21.62
N SER A 602 6.27 -4.01 21.60
CA SER A 602 6.40 -2.57 21.90
C SER A 602 5.91 -1.72 20.73
N ASP A 603 5.56 -0.45 21.00
CA ASP A 603 5.16 0.49 19.95
C ASP A 603 6.27 0.68 18.93
N ALA A 604 7.52 0.73 19.36
CA ALA A 604 8.69 0.79 18.50
C ALA A 604 8.82 -0.44 17.58
N GLN A 605 8.51 -1.65 18.07
CA GLN A 605 8.53 -2.87 17.28
C GLN A 605 7.39 -2.89 16.23
N ILE A 606 6.21 -2.40 16.59
CA ILE A 606 5.09 -2.26 15.65
C ILE A 606 5.45 -1.26 14.55
N GLY A 607 5.95 -0.08 14.92
CA GLY A 607 6.39 0.94 13.95
C GLY A 607 7.51 0.44 13.05
N ARG A 608 8.46 -0.33 13.58
CA ARG A 608 9.53 -1.00 12.82
C ARG A 608 8.97 -1.97 11.79
N ALA A 609 8.02 -2.81 12.18
CA ALA A 609 7.40 -3.77 11.27
C ALA A 609 6.66 -3.07 10.13
N ILE A 610 5.92 -2.01 10.42
CA ILE A 610 5.18 -1.21 9.42
C ILE A 610 6.15 -0.56 8.43
N ARG A 611 7.18 0.14 8.93
CA ARG A 611 8.03 0.99 8.11
C ARG A 611 9.23 0.29 7.48
N SER A 612 9.74 -0.74 8.13
CA SER A 612 11.02 -1.35 7.76
C SER A 612 10.92 -2.85 7.51
N GLY A 613 9.74 -3.45 7.67
CA GLY A 613 9.53 -4.86 7.42
C GLY A 613 10.30 -5.80 8.35
N VAL A 614 10.67 -5.36 9.57
CA VAL A 614 11.38 -6.20 10.54
C VAL A 614 10.43 -6.54 11.69
N SER A 615 10.10 -7.82 11.82
CA SER A 615 9.22 -8.32 12.88
C SER A 615 9.87 -8.22 14.27
N ARG A 616 9.09 -8.51 15.34
CA ARG A 616 9.59 -8.49 16.72
C ARG A 616 10.83 -9.34 16.92
N ASN A 617 10.85 -10.54 16.33
CA ASN A 617 11.95 -11.50 16.46
C ASN A 617 13.00 -11.36 15.35
N GLY A 618 13.04 -10.24 14.63
CA GLY A 618 14.04 -9.96 13.61
C GLY A 618 13.77 -10.57 12.24
N ARG A 619 12.76 -11.43 12.12
CA ARG A 619 12.45 -12.02 10.82
C ARG A 619 12.02 -10.91 9.83
N PRO A 620 12.67 -10.82 8.66
CA PRO A 620 12.25 -9.90 7.62
C PRO A 620 10.86 -10.29 7.11
N LEU A 621 10.00 -9.28 6.93
CA LEU A 621 8.70 -9.46 6.31
C LEU A 621 8.85 -9.44 4.78
N TYR A 622 8.12 -10.30 4.12
CA TYR A 622 8.11 -10.35 2.67
C TYR A 622 7.51 -9.05 2.10
N TRP A 623 8.35 -8.25 1.46
CA TRP A 623 8.02 -6.88 1.06
C TRP A 623 6.93 -6.79 -0.03
N GLN A 624 6.84 -7.77 -0.93
CA GLN A 624 5.77 -7.81 -1.94
C GLN A 624 4.42 -8.25 -1.35
N GLY A 625 4.43 -8.96 -0.21
CA GLY A 625 3.21 -9.37 0.50
C GLY A 625 2.77 -8.36 1.56
N MET A 626 3.72 -7.76 2.25
CA MET A 626 3.54 -6.64 3.17
C MET A 626 4.37 -5.47 2.64
N PRO A 627 3.79 -4.53 1.88
CA PRO A 627 4.55 -3.51 1.13
C PRO A 627 5.11 -2.40 2.04
N TRP A 628 5.93 -2.81 3.00
CA TRP A 628 6.58 -1.90 3.96
C TRP A 628 7.56 -0.93 3.28
N ASP A 629 8.06 -1.26 2.10
CA ASP A 629 8.85 -0.36 1.25
C ASP A 629 8.05 0.90 0.87
N HIS A 630 6.76 0.78 0.58
CA HIS A 630 5.83 1.90 0.39
C HIS A 630 5.48 2.57 1.73
N PHE A 631 5.21 1.78 2.76
CA PHE A 631 4.92 2.30 4.10
C PHE A 631 6.13 2.98 4.76
N SER A 632 7.34 2.75 4.24
CA SER A 632 8.53 3.51 4.64
C SER A 632 8.37 5.03 4.46
N ASN A 633 7.43 5.44 3.60
CA ASN A 633 7.09 6.84 3.35
C ASN A 633 6.14 7.44 4.41
N PHE A 634 5.56 6.65 5.32
CA PHE A 634 4.82 7.21 6.44
C PHE A 634 5.73 8.08 7.30
N ASP A 635 5.24 9.24 7.69
CA ASP A 635 5.90 10.05 8.72
C ASP A 635 5.77 9.39 10.11
N GLU A 636 6.51 9.91 11.08
CA GLU A 636 6.53 9.34 12.42
C GLU A 636 5.17 9.47 13.12
N GLU A 637 4.46 10.59 12.90
CA GLU A 637 3.16 10.85 13.52
C GLU A 637 2.09 9.88 13.03
N ASP A 638 2.09 9.56 11.73
CA ASP A 638 1.18 8.59 11.14
C ASP A 638 1.50 7.15 11.58
N VAL A 639 2.79 6.81 11.80
CA VAL A 639 3.16 5.53 12.41
C VAL A 639 2.71 5.46 13.87
N MET A 640 2.88 6.54 14.64
CA MET A 640 2.35 6.64 16.01
C MET A 640 0.82 6.48 16.02
N ALA A 641 0.13 7.10 15.09
CA ALA A 641 -1.32 7.03 14.96
C ALA A 641 -1.79 5.60 14.63
N LEU A 642 -1.17 4.95 13.63
CA LEU A 642 -1.45 3.55 13.30
C LEU A 642 -1.22 2.65 14.50
N THR A 643 -0.09 2.80 15.19
CA THR A 643 0.25 2.01 16.38
C THR A 643 -0.79 2.21 17.48
N ALA A 644 -1.20 3.44 17.76
CA ALA A 644 -2.22 3.75 18.76
C ALA A 644 -3.56 3.08 18.45
N TYR A 645 -3.97 3.06 17.18
CA TYR A 645 -5.19 2.38 16.77
C TYR A 645 -5.06 0.86 16.88
N LEU A 646 -3.96 0.27 16.38
CA LEU A 646 -3.73 -1.18 16.44
C LEU A 646 -3.73 -1.73 17.88
N ARG A 647 -3.26 -0.94 18.86
CA ARG A 647 -3.32 -1.27 20.29
C ARG A 647 -4.73 -1.42 20.83
N LEU A 648 -5.69 -0.75 20.20
CA LEU A 648 -7.10 -0.76 20.62
C LEU A 648 -7.97 -1.67 19.77
N LEU A 649 -7.41 -2.36 18.76
CA LEU A 649 -8.16 -3.40 18.05
C LEU A 649 -8.58 -4.51 19.04
N PRO A 650 -9.81 -5.01 18.95
CA PRO A 650 -10.21 -6.17 19.73
C PRO A 650 -9.26 -7.36 19.52
N PRO A 651 -8.93 -8.14 20.55
CA PRO A 651 -8.08 -9.31 20.41
C PRO A 651 -8.75 -10.37 19.54
N VAL A 652 -7.99 -10.94 18.61
CA VAL A 652 -8.40 -12.04 17.73
C VAL A 652 -7.50 -13.24 18.05
N PRO A 653 -7.97 -14.29 18.72
CA PRO A 653 -7.14 -15.38 19.23
C PRO A 653 -6.71 -16.39 18.17
N GLU A 654 -7.24 -16.29 16.97
CA GLU A 654 -6.94 -17.21 15.88
C GLU A 654 -5.52 -16.99 15.34
N LYS A 655 -4.71 -18.06 15.38
CA LYS A 655 -3.36 -18.06 14.80
C LYS A 655 -3.45 -18.25 13.29
N VAL A 656 -2.72 -17.43 12.55
CA VAL A 656 -2.57 -17.61 11.11
C VAL A 656 -1.58 -18.76 10.83
N PRO A 657 -1.80 -19.54 9.73
CA PRO A 657 -0.86 -20.60 9.36
C PRO A 657 0.55 -20.06 9.09
N ALA A 658 1.53 -20.91 9.35
CA ALA A 658 2.92 -20.57 9.08
C ALA A 658 3.19 -20.47 7.57
N TYR A 659 4.22 -19.72 7.21
CA TYR A 659 4.79 -19.69 5.87
C TYR A 659 5.14 -21.10 5.40
N ARG A 660 4.86 -21.38 4.13
CA ARG A 660 5.29 -22.60 3.43
C ARG A 660 6.15 -22.21 2.23
N PRO A 661 7.34 -22.80 2.09
CA PRO A 661 8.15 -22.59 0.89
C PRO A 661 7.41 -23.07 -0.37
N PRO A 662 7.80 -22.60 -1.58
CA PRO A 662 7.19 -23.07 -2.80
C PRO A 662 7.43 -24.59 -2.96
N SER A 663 6.39 -25.28 -3.41
CA SER A 663 6.52 -26.69 -3.80
C SER A 663 7.12 -26.79 -5.21
N PRO A 664 7.68 -27.95 -5.60
CA PRO A 664 8.07 -28.19 -6.99
C PRO A 664 6.93 -27.95 -7.99
N ASP A 665 5.69 -28.24 -7.59
CA ASP A 665 4.51 -27.98 -8.42
C ASP A 665 4.23 -26.48 -8.58
N ASP A 666 4.44 -25.69 -7.54
CA ASP A 666 4.34 -24.23 -7.62
C ASP A 666 5.35 -23.66 -8.60
N CYS A 667 6.59 -24.18 -8.57
CA CYS A 667 7.64 -23.80 -9.49
C CYS A 667 7.38 -24.31 -10.92
N ALA A 668 6.88 -25.52 -11.09
CA ALA A 668 6.57 -26.09 -12.40
C ALA A 668 5.46 -25.31 -13.12
N VAL A 669 4.40 -24.93 -12.40
CA VAL A 669 3.31 -24.10 -12.94
C VAL A 669 3.82 -22.72 -13.31
N TYR A 670 4.69 -22.12 -12.49
CA TYR A 670 5.27 -20.81 -12.74
C TYR A 670 6.16 -20.80 -14.00
N THR A 671 6.98 -21.83 -14.17
CA THR A 671 7.90 -21.94 -15.32
C THR A 671 7.20 -22.24 -16.65
N ALA A 672 6.07 -22.96 -16.62
CA ALA A 672 5.34 -23.31 -17.83
C ALA A 672 4.64 -22.11 -18.50
N TRP A 673 4.32 -21.05 -17.75
CA TRP A 673 3.43 -19.96 -18.20
C TRP A 673 4.04 -18.57 -18.22
N THR A 674 5.24 -18.34 -17.61
CA THR A 674 5.79 -17.00 -17.37
C THR A 674 7.09 -16.77 -18.07
N SER A 675 7.64 -17.13 -18.98
CA SER A 675 8.98 -16.84 -19.55
C SER A 675 10.08 -17.83 -19.13
N PRO A 676 10.98 -18.15 -20.02
CA PRO A 676 12.14 -19.01 -19.75
C PRO A 676 13.01 -18.57 -18.57
N ASN A 677 13.01 -17.28 -18.25
CA ASN A 677 13.81 -16.69 -17.16
C ASN A 677 13.18 -16.87 -15.78
N ALA A 678 11.89 -17.21 -15.69
CA ALA A 678 11.24 -17.51 -14.40
C ALA A 678 11.76 -18.80 -13.75
N ALA A 679 12.44 -19.66 -14.51
CA ALA A 679 13.06 -20.88 -14.01
C ALA A 679 14.25 -20.62 -13.06
N GLU A 680 14.87 -19.46 -13.09
CA GLU A 680 15.99 -19.13 -12.22
C GLU A 680 15.56 -18.90 -10.78
N GLY A 681 14.36 -18.35 -10.53
CA GLY A 681 13.84 -18.12 -9.19
C GLY A 681 13.31 -19.35 -8.47
N CYS A 682 13.19 -20.48 -9.16
CA CYS A 682 12.73 -21.76 -8.60
C CYS A 682 13.87 -22.81 -8.45
N ARG A 683 15.11 -22.44 -8.67
CA ARG A 683 16.28 -23.33 -8.53
C ARG A 683 16.93 -23.26 -7.17
#